data_f1b25d7239f8ac71645d33ee6bcfef41
#
_entry.id   f1b25d7239f8ac71645d33ee6bcfef41
#
_cell.length_a   1.000
_cell.length_b   1.000
_cell.length_c   1.000
_cell.angle_alpha   90.00
_cell.angle_beta   90.00
_cell.angle_gamma   90.00
#
_symmetry.space_group_name_H-M   'P 1'
#
loop_
_entity.id
_entity.type
_entity.pdbx_description
1 polymer ?
#
loop_
_entity_poly.entity_id
_entity_poly.type
_entity_poly.pdbx_seq_one_letter_code
_entity_poly.pdbx_strand_id
1 'polypeptide(L)'
;VKLTGLILSLIASTSISTQALAQSDAATPRDTKERTAQATPEKEVFSTGVAKGRDRLDSATSTSSLKGSEAQKLGPVGLADILRTMPGIRVENGVSEGNNNYTVRGLPIGSGGSKYVLLEEDGLPVVEFNDLFNIAGDSFFRADLNIAQIETIRGGSASTFASNSPGGLINLISKTGDVDGGAIQVSTGLDYDSKRVDLDYGAHLSKTVRFHVGGFYRVGEGPRATGMTSFNGGQIKLNVTKEFANGYIRLYGSLLQDRAPSYATYPVSLTGTNDKPVIGNVPGFNILKDSMYSPNVPTLLTLDGQNQPAAFAIKRGQNVESKSIGFEAQFDLAGWTFTDRARFSKNSGDFLRAFPSTVAPVATLAASLAGAGATATYFNGPNAGKAVPANANGNGLLANYFANVYRLKTGDHFANDFRATRVWKVGGGDLTTTAGLYVAAQSVAVDALQISMVTDVAGDGASSLVTLTNAAGVAQTQDGVYAYSRNGPKLRRAFDMDYSFLAPYASVNYHVGKLAIGGSLRYDTGHARGSMVGADLGGGRSGTVSYDMNGDGRISAPETRVSALPLGQPAPVNYDFRYVSYSVGVNYRAAEPLAFFARYSRGGRVNADKILFTSAIDNATGKLVEARQAYDVVKQLEGGMKFRQNGITFNATAFLAYADDHNQLNGLATQTYRKYRTYGLELEGGIRRGPFSMTAGATYTKAKITKDYFDPTLTGKEPRHQPAWTLQATPQVDTRYATVGASVVTITSSYSQDINQLKMPGFTTVGGFVILHPTKAIDVALTGTNLFNAKGFLDINQASMPNTGIGWARSVQGRTLAASVRFNF
;
A
#
# COMPACT_ATOMS: atom_id res chain seq x y z
N VAL A 1 19.82 -16.61 -9.58
CA VAL A 1 19.99 -16.89 -11.00
C VAL A 1 18.64 -16.85 -11.69
N LYS A 2 18.24 -15.66 -12.15
CA LYS A 2 17.84 -15.33 -13.54
C LYS A 2 16.49 -15.91 -13.99
N LEU A 3 15.42 -15.25 -13.49
CA LEU A 3 14.07 -15.34 -14.06
C LEU A 3 14.07 -14.95 -15.56
N THR A 4 14.99 -14.10 -16.00
CA THR A 4 15.18 -13.67 -17.40
C THR A 4 15.41 -14.82 -18.37
N GLY A 5 16.06 -15.91 -17.94
CA GLY A 5 16.28 -17.09 -18.78
C GLY A 5 15.05 -17.99 -18.92
N LEU A 6 14.17 -18.00 -17.92
CA LEU A 6 13.00 -18.88 -17.94
C LEU A 6 11.87 -18.29 -18.81
N ILE A 7 11.70 -16.98 -18.81
CA ILE A 7 10.66 -16.30 -19.61
C ILE A 7 11.06 -16.30 -21.10
N LEU A 8 12.34 -16.10 -21.42
CA LEU A 8 12.82 -16.18 -22.81
C LEU A 8 12.81 -17.62 -23.37
N SER A 9 13.03 -18.64 -22.54
CA SER A 9 12.97 -20.04 -22.98
C SER A 9 11.52 -20.52 -23.19
N LEU A 10 10.54 -19.98 -22.47
CA LEU A 10 9.13 -20.26 -22.72
C LEU A 10 8.61 -19.60 -24.03
N ILE A 11 9.15 -18.46 -24.41
CA ILE A 11 8.77 -17.77 -25.66
C ILE A 11 9.44 -18.42 -26.87
N ALA A 12 10.64 -18.97 -26.70
CA ALA A 12 11.37 -19.63 -27.80
C ALA A 12 10.91 -21.07 -28.13
N SER A 13 10.15 -21.72 -27.22
CA SER A 13 9.65 -23.07 -27.42
C SER A 13 8.24 -23.18 -28.04
N THR A 14 7.57 -22.04 -28.29
CA THR A 14 6.24 -22.00 -28.92
C THR A 14 6.23 -21.85 -30.43
N SER A 15 7.37 -21.97 -31.08
CA SER A 15 7.44 -22.08 -32.55
C SER A 15 7.30 -23.53 -33.02
N ILE A 16 6.25 -24.25 -32.60
CA ILE A 16 5.91 -25.56 -33.13
C ILE A 16 4.50 -25.52 -33.70
N SER A 17 4.48 -25.57 -35.02
CA SER A 17 3.42 -26.07 -35.92
C SER A 17 2.00 -25.51 -35.82
N THR A 18 1.78 -24.41 -36.52
CA THR A 18 0.46 -23.97 -37.01
C THR A 18 -0.05 -24.76 -38.22
N GLN A 19 0.17 -26.06 -38.29
CA GLN A 19 -0.27 -26.86 -39.44
C GLN A 19 -1.13 -28.09 -39.13
N ALA A 20 -1.76 -28.16 -37.95
CA ALA A 20 -2.58 -29.35 -37.67
C ALA A 20 -3.86 -29.03 -36.82
N LEU A 21 -4.63 -28.01 -37.16
CA LEU A 21 -6.00 -27.84 -36.63
C LEU A 21 -6.89 -27.02 -37.58
N ALA A 22 -6.86 -27.37 -38.84
CA ALA A 22 -7.85 -26.89 -39.82
C ALA A 22 -8.60 -28.10 -40.37
N GLN A 23 -9.40 -28.77 -39.56
CA GLN A 23 -10.55 -29.58 -39.97
C GLN A 23 -11.24 -30.15 -38.71
N SER A 24 -12.28 -29.48 -38.25
CA SER A 24 -13.53 -30.09 -37.81
C SER A 24 -14.53 -29.04 -37.43
N ASP A 25 -15.64 -29.10 -38.07
CA ASP A 25 -16.99 -28.75 -37.68
C ASP A 25 -17.40 -27.27 -37.45
N ALA A 26 -18.27 -26.88 -38.36
CA ALA A 26 -19.10 -25.69 -38.31
C ALA A 26 -19.69 -25.43 -36.91
N ALA A 27 -19.06 -24.51 -36.18
CA ALA A 27 -19.68 -23.92 -35.01
C ALA A 27 -20.88 -23.08 -35.47
N THR A 28 -22.05 -23.45 -35.00
CA THR A 28 -23.30 -22.71 -35.08
C THR A 28 -23.06 -21.25 -34.75
N PRO A 29 -23.64 -20.28 -35.46
CA PRO A 29 -23.49 -18.87 -35.13
C PRO A 29 -23.99 -18.61 -33.72
N ARG A 30 -23.09 -18.29 -32.79
CA ARG A 30 -23.47 -17.75 -31.48
C ARG A 30 -24.17 -16.40 -31.69
N ASP A 31 -25.39 -16.39 -31.24
CA ASP A 31 -26.39 -15.36 -31.38
C ASP A 31 -25.83 -13.98 -31.00
N THR A 32 -25.84 -13.08 -31.96
CA THR A 32 -25.48 -11.65 -31.84
C THR A 32 -26.49 -10.87 -30.96
N LYS A 33 -27.37 -11.52 -30.23
CA LYS A 33 -28.38 -10.92 -29.34
C LYS A 33 -27.89 -10.61 -27.92
N GLU A 34 -26.73 -11.09 -27.48
CA GLU A 34 -26.30 -10.86 -26.09
C GLU A 34 -25.68 -9.48 -25.79
N ARG A 35 -25.46 -8.64 -26.81
CA ARG A 35 -24.93 -7.27 -26.57
C ARG A 35 -26.00 -6.16 -26.53
N THR A 36 -27.25 -6.46 -26.80
CA THR A 36 -28.36 -5.49 -26.78
C THR A 36 -29.53 -5.88 -25.90
N ALA A 37 -29.51 -7.03 -25.23
CA ALA A 37 -30.45 -7.34 -24.20
C ALA A 37 -30.31 -6.34 -23.05
N GLN A 38 -31.35 -5.60 -22.71
CA GLN A 38 -31.43 -4.91 -21.40
C GLN A 38 -31.09 -5.92 -20.32
N ALA A 39 -29.83 -5.92 -19.88
CA ALA A 39 -29.38 -6.78 -18.80
C ALA A 39 -30.24 -6.46 -17.60
N THR A 40 -31.06 -7.38 -17.16
CA THR A 40 -31.60 -7.40 -15.80
C THR A 40 -30.41 -7.05 -14.88
N PRO A 41 -30.52 -6.11 -13.94
CA PRO A 41 -29.39 -5.67 -13.13
C PRO A 41 -28.80 -6.91 -12.46
N GLU A 42 -27.61 -7.28 -12.92
CA GLU A 42 -26.86 -8.43 -12.44
C GLU A 42 -26.73 -8.30 -10.93
N LYS A 43 -27.11 -9.33 -10.17
CA LYS A 43 -26.95 -9.31 -8.71
C LYS A 43 -25.47 -9.08 -8.41
N GLU A 44 -25.16 -7.97 -7.76
CA GLU A 44 -23.80 -7.73 -7.27
C GLU A 44 -23.54 -8.66 -6.08
N VAL A 45 -23.05 -9.85 -6.37
CA VAL A 45 -22.68 -10.83 -5.35
C VAL A 45 -21.34 -10.42 -4.77
N PHE A 46 -21.33 -10.32 -3.46
CA PHE A 46 -20.18 -9.97 -2.66
C PHE A 46 -19.77 -11.17 -1.82
N SER A 47 -18.48 -11.54 -1.82
CA SER A 47 -17.99 -12.77 -1.21
C SER A 47 -17.05 -12.54 -0.02
N THR A 48 -16.39 -11.40 0.05
CA THR A 48 -15.38 -11.06 1.08
C THR A 48 -16.05 -10.79 2.43
N GLY A 49 -15.48 -11.36 3.51
CA GLY A 49 -15.93 -11.10 4.89
C GLY A 49 -17.38 -11.50 5.18
N VAL A 50 -17.93 -12.46 4.44
CA VAL A 50 -19.24 -13.04 4.65
C VAL A 50 -19.18 -14.56 4.59
N ALA A 51 -20.08 -15.22 5.32
CA ALA A 51 -20.13 -16.67 5.38
C ALA A 51 -20.48 -17.35 4.04
N LYS A 52 -21.32 -16.70 3.26
CA LYS A 52 -21.75 -17.11 1.91
C LYS A 52 -21.96 -15.85 1.07
N GLY A 53 -21.56 -15.89 -0.19
CA GLY A 53 -21.78 -14.79 -1.12
C GLY A 53 -23.23 -14.29 -1.08
N ARG A 54 -23.43 -12.97 -0.97
CA ARG A 54 -24.75 -12.33 -0.82
C ARG A 54 -24.90 -11.19 -1.79
N ASP A 55 -26.15 -10.92 -2.16
CA ASP A 55 -26.49 -9.66 -2.80
C ASP A 55 -26.19 -8.50 -1.83
N ARG A 56 -25.55 -7.47 -2.35
CA ARG A 56 -25.21 -6.26 -1.63
C ARG A 56 -26.41 -5.60 -0.94
N LEU A 57 -27.62 -5.68 -1.55
CA LEU A 57 -28.87 -5.18 -0.98
C LEU A 57 -29.34 -5.97 0.26
N ASP A 58 -28.91 -7.23 0.43
CA ASP A 58 -29.33 -8.10 1.54
C ASP A 58 -28.28 -8.15 2.67
N SER A 59 -27.29 -7.27 2.63
CA SER A 59 -26.22 -7.20 3.62
C SER A 59 -26.25 -5.90 4.42
N ALA A 60 -26.02 -5.97 5.73
CA ALA A 60 -25.85 -4.81 6.59
C ALA A 60 -24.40 -4.30 6.60
N THR A 61 -23.65 -4.42 5.50
CA THR A 61 -22.23 -4.00 5.39
C THR A 61 -22.04 -2.95 4.31
N SER A 62 -21.10 -2.03 4.54
CA SER A 62 -20.66 -1.06 3.52
C SER A 62 -19.56 -1.69 2.68
N THR A 63 -19.87 -2.04 1.43
CA THR A 63 -19.00 -2.75 0.51
C THR A 63 -18.93 -2.07 -0.83
N SER A 64 -17.79 -2.16 -1.51
CA SER A 64 -17.64 -1.80 -2.92
C SER A 64 -16.88 -2.88 -3.65
N SER A 65 -17.14 -3.02 -4.94
CA SER A 65 -16.40 -3.94 -5.80
C SER A 65 -16.01 -3.24 -7.11
N LEU A 66 -14.85 -3.65 -7.66
CA LEU A 66 -14.34 -3.18 -8.94
C LEU A 66 -13.82 -4.40 -9.73
N LYS A 67 -14.37 -4.63 -10.91
CA LYS A 67 -13.89 -5.70 -11.81
C LYS A 67 -12.44 -5.39 -12.24
N GLY A 68 -11.59 -6.42 -12.34
CA GLY A 68 -10.20 -6.27 -12.78
C GLY A 68 -10.08 -5.59 -14.15
N SER A 69 -11.00 -5.90 -15.08
CA SER A 69 -11.05 -5.25 -16.40
C SER A 69 -11.33 -3.73 -16.33
N GLU A 70 -12.18 -3.29 -15.40
CA GLU A 70 -12.42 -1.85 -15.20
C GLU A 70 -11.21 -1.16 -14.54
N ALA A 71 -10.56 -1.83 -13.59
CA ALA A 71 -9.35 -1.33 -12.98
C ALA A 71 -8.21 -1.10 -13.99
N GLN A 72 -8.05 -1.98 -14.97
CA GLN A 72 -7.02 -1.87 -16.01
C GLN A 72 -7.25 -0.69 -16.97
N LYS A 73 -8.50 -0.29 -17.25
CA LYS A 73 -8.82 0.87 -18.09
C LYS A 73 -8.23 2.18 -17.56
N LEU A 74 -8.03 2.27 -16.25
CA LEU A 74 -7.50 3.48 -15.60
C LEU A 74 -6.00 3.72 -15.86
N GLY A 75 -5.29 2.77 -16.49
CA GLY A 75 -3.85 2.84 -16.72
C GLY A 75 -3.03 2.97 -15.43
N PRO A 76 -3.30 2.15 -14.39
CA PRO A 76 -2.66 2.33 -13.09
C PRO A 76 -1.17 1.98 -13.16
N VAL A 77 -0.33 2.76 -12.48
CA VAL A 77 1.07 2.41 -12.23
C VAL A 77 1.14 1.33 -11.15
N GLY A 78 0.24 1.38 -10.16
CA GLY A 78 0.18 0.41 -9.07
C GLY A 78 -1.20 0.31 -8.42
N LEU A 79 -1.32 -0.58 -7.43
CA LEU A 79 -2.57 -0.83 -6.70
C LEU A 79 -3.15 0.46 -6.07
N ALA A 80 -2.30 1.35 -5.57
CA ALA A 80 -2.72 2.60 -4.96
C ALA A 80 -3.52 3.50 -5.90
N ASP A 81 -3.20 3.50 -7.19
CA ASP A 81 -3.93 4.29 -8.20
C ASP A 81 -5.34 3.74 -8.42
N ILE A 82 -5.50 2.43 -8.37
CA ILE A 82 -6.81 1.76 -8.47
C ILE A 82 -7.64 2.08 -7.22
N LEU A 83 -7.09 1.87 -6.04
CA LEU A 83 -7.80 2.05 -4.77
C LEU A 83 -8.23 3.49 -4.53
N ARG A 84 -7.48 4.47 -5.05
CA ARG A 84 -7.85 5.88 -4.97
C ARG A 84 -9.14 6.22 -5.72
N THR A 85 -9.55 5.41 -6.69
CA THR A 85 -10.80 5.57 -7.41
C THR A 85 -11.99 4.86 -6.74
N MET A 86 -11.73 4.06 -5.70
CA MET A 86 -12.78 3.34 -4.97
C MET A 86 -13.40 4.19 -3.86
N PRO A 87 -14.73 4.25 -3.76
CA PRO A 87 -15.42 5.04 -2.75
C PRO A 87 -15.01 4.69 -1.31
N GLY A 88 -14.82 5.70 -0.47
CA GLY A 88 -14.54 5.56 0.96
C GLY A 88 -13.13 5.11 1.31
N ILE A 89 -12.26 4.86 0.34
CA ILE A 89 -10.84 4.57 0.57
C ILE A 89 -10.03 5.83 0.32
N ARG A 90 -9.23 6.20 1.29
CA ARG A 90 -8.23 7.24 1.13
C ARG A 90 -6.85 6.61 0.98
N VAL A 91 -6.11 7.09 0.00
CA VAL A 91 -4.79 6.58 -0.36
C VAL A 91 -3.79 7.72 -0.36
N GLU A 92 -2.67 7.53 0.31
CA GLU A 92 -1.46 8.34 0.13
C GLU A 92 -0.45 7.54 -0.70
N ASN A 93 -0.56 7.70 -2.02
CA ASN A 93 0.39 7.14 -2.97
C ASN A 93 1.58 8.11 -3.11
N GLY A 94 2.71 7.75 -2.58
CA GLY A 94 3.89 8.60 -2.63
C GLY A 94 5.17 7.87 -2.99
N VAL A 95 5.09 6.56 -3.17
CA VAL A 95 6.26 5.71 -3.30
C VAL A 95 6.27 4.87 -4.57
N SER A 96 5.51 5.22 -5.58
CA SER A 96 5.35 4.50 -6.84
C SER A 96 4.59 3.17 -6.71
N GLU A 97 5.22 2.06 -6.40
CA GLU A 97 4.62 0.73 -6.33
C GLU A 97 4.90 0.08 -4.98
N GLY A 98 3.84 -0.24 -4.25
CA GLY A 98 3.93 -0.79 -2.90
C GLY A 98 4.30 0.27 -1.84
N ASN A 99 4.22 -0.12 -0.59
CA ASN A 99 4.54 0.70 0.58
C ASN A 99 3.74 2.02 0.66
N ASN A 100 2.47 1.96 0.28
CA ASN A 100 1.52 3.08 0.33
C ASN A 100 0.70 3.04 1.62
N ASN A 101 0.10 4.20 1.97
CA ASN A 101 -0.76 4.31 3.14
C ASN A 101 -2.22 4.29 2.70
N TYR A 102 -3.02 3.46 3.37
CA TYR A 102 -4.46 3.33 3.14
C TYR A 102 -5.22 3.58 4.43
N THR A 103 -6.33 4.29 4.34
CA THR A 103 -7.26 4.45 5.47
C THR A 103 -8.70 4.58 4.98
N VAL A 104 -9.64 4.37 5.88
CA VAL A 104 -11.08 4.50 5.65
C VAL A 104 -11.70 5.34 6.77
N ARG A 105 -12.76 6.08 6.45
CA ARG A 105 -13.61 6.76 7.43
C ARG A 105 -12.87 7.67 8.40
N GLY A 106 -11.74 8.26 7.98
CA GLY A 106 -10.97 9.17 8.83
C GLY A 106 -10.28 8.51 10.03
N LEU A 107 -10.12 7.19 10.01
CA LEU A 107 -9.22 6.52 10.94
C LEU A 107 -7.80 7.03 10.72
N PRO A 108 -6.96 7.07 11.78
CA PRO A 108 -5.62 7.59 11.66
C PRO A 108 -4.84 6.93 10.52
N ILE A 109 -4.19 7.76 9.71
CA ILE A 109 -3.28 7.25 8.69
C ILE A 109 -1.92 6.97 9.32
N GLY A 110 -1.48 5.74 9.23
CA GLY A 110 -0.15 5.34 9.67
C GLY A 110 0.93 5.87 8.74
N SER A 111 2.17 5.91 9.19
CA SER A 111 3.33 6.05 8.30
C SER A 111 3.89 4.66 7.97
N GLY A 112 3.99 4.35 6.68
CA GLY A 112 4.52 3.07 6.21
C GLY A 112 3.52 1.94 6.18
N GLY A 113 2.27 2.22 5.74
CA GLY A 113 1.25 1.20 5.53
C GLY A 113 -0.12 1.56 6.08
N SER A 114 -0.91 0.54 6.33
CA SER A 114 -2.30 0.65 6.74
C SER A 114 -2.54 -0.09 8.06
N LYS A 115 -2.68 0.66 9.15
CA LYS A 115 -2.82 0.07 10.48
C LYS A 115 -4.16 -0.63 10.69
N TYR A 116 -5.27 -0.06 10.20
CA TYR A 116 -6.63 -0.51 10.51
C TYR A 116 -7.34 -1.18 9.34
N VAL A 117 -6.71 -1.21 8.17
CA VAL A 117 -7.24 -1.84 6.96
C VAL A 117 -6.32 -2.99 6.56
N LEU A 118 -6.86 -4.19 6.48
CA LEU A 118 -6.12 -5.39 6.06
C LEU A 118 -6.18 -5.54 4.55
N LEU A 119 -5.07 -6.00 3.96
CA LEU A 119 -4.99 -6.42 2.56
C LEU A 119 -5.01 -7.93 2.47
N GLU A 120 -5.94 -8.46 1.69
CA GLU A 120 -6.06 -9.89 1.41
C GLU A 120 -5.89 -10.18 -0.09
N GLU A 121 -5.46 -11.38 -0.37
CA GLU A 121 -5.53 -12.02 -1.66
C GLU A 121 -6.25 -13.37 -1.50
N ASP A 122 -7.33 -13.56 -2.27
CA ASP A 122 -8.16 -14.75 -2.25
C ASP A 122 -8.68 -15.12 -0.85
N GLY A 123 -8.96 -14.09 -0.01
CA GLY A 123 -9.55 -14.24 1.31
C GLY A 123 -8.57 -14.63 2.42
N LEU A 124 -7.26 -14.52 2.21
CA LEU A 124 -6.23 -14.63 3.23
C LEU A 124 -5.34 -13.39 3.27
N PRO A 125 -4.90 -12.93 4.46
CA PRO A 125 -3.98 -11.83 4.58
C PRO A 125 -2.70 -12.05 3.78
N VAL A 126 -2.21 -11.00 3.10
CA VAL A 126 -0.90 -11.06 2.44
C VAL A 126 0.21 -11.14 3.49
N VAL A 127 0.07 -10.36 4.56
CA VAL A 127 0.81 -10.42 5.81
C VAL A 127 -0.13 -10.01 6.94
N GLU A 128 0.12 -10.45 8.18
CA GLU A 128 -0.74 -10.12 9.33
C GLU A 128 -0.76 -8.61 9.65
N PHE A 129 0.34 -7.92 9.39
CA PHE A 129 0.49 -6.52 9.72
C PHE A 129 0.81 -5.70 8.45
N ASN A 130 -0.11 -4.83 8.05
CA ASN A 130 0.05 -4.00 6.85
C ASN A 130 0.90 -2.74 7.05
N ASP A 131 1.52 -2.54 8.21
CA ASP A 131 2.27 -1.34 8.56
C ASP A 131 3.53 -1.65 9.38
N LEU A 132 4.18 -2.78 9.10
CA LEU A 132 5.45 -3.18 9.72
C LEU A 132 6.51 -2.12 9.44
N PHE A 133 7.20 -1.67 10.44
CA PHE A 133 8.40 -0.80 10.45
C PHE A 133 8.78 -0.18 9.08
N ASN A 134 7.90 0.67 8.52
CA ASN A 134 7.99 1.24 7.16
C ASN A 134 7.87 0.24 5.99
N ILE A 135 7.30 -0.92 6.21
CA ILE A 135 7.04 -1.95 5.21
C ILE A 135 5.54 -2.20 5.18
N ALA A 136 4.87 -1.78 4.12
CA ALA A 136 3.45 -1.99 3.96
C ALA A 136 3.16 -3.34 3.29
N GLY A 137 2.01 -3.94 3.61
CA GLY A 137 1.59 -5.22 3.05
C GLY A 137 1.44 -5.21 1.53
N ASP A 138 1.07 -4.08 0.93
CA ASP A 138 0.97 -3.92 -0.53
C ASP A 138 2.32 -4.04 -1.25
N SER A 139 3.42 -4.11 -0.52
CA SER A 139 4.74 -4.37 -1.10
C SER A 139 4.90 -5.79 -1.65
N PHE A 140 4.11 -6.75 -1.15
CA PHE A 140 4.30 -8.18 -1.45
C PHE A 140 3.35 -8.76 -2.50
N PHE A 141 2.62 -7.91 -3.20
CA PHE A 141 1.84 -8.31 -4.37
C PHE A 141 1.71 -7.14 -5.36
N ARG A 142 1.23 -7.44 -6.58
CA ARG A 142 1.05 -6.44 -7.64
C ARG A 142 -0.28 -6.63 -8.33
N ALA A 143 -0.86 -5.52 -8.77
CA ALA A 143 -2.02 -5.54 -9.63
C ALA A 143 -1.59 -5.84 -11.08
N ASP A 144 -2.18 -6.88 -11.67
CA ASP A 144 -1.95 -7.32 -13.04
C ASP A 144 -3.23 -7.90 -13.66
N LEU A 145 -3.12 -8.53 -14.83
CA LEU A 145 -4.26 -9.11 -15.53
C LEU A 145 -4.88 -10.33 -14.82
N ASN A 146 -4.20 -10.91 -13.81
CA ASN A 146 -4.73 -12.04 -13.03
C ASN A 146 -5.89 -11.66 -12.10
N ILE A 147 -6.10 -10.37 -11.82
CA ILE A 147 -7.17 -9.93 -10.92
C ILE A 147 -8.52 -10.02 -11.63
N ALA A 148 -9.42 -10.81 -11.08
CA ALA A 148 -10.82 -10.87 -11.50
C ALA A 148 -11.61 -9.69 -10.92
N GLN A 149 -11.43 -9.41 -9.63
CA GLN A 149 -12.19 -8.42 -8.90
C GLN A 149 -11.43 -7.91 -7.67
N ILE A 150 -11.65 -6.66 -7.30
CA ILE A 150 -11.23 -6.08 -6.02
C ILE A 150 -12.48 -5.82 -5.21
N GLU A 151 -12.57 -6.40 -4.02
CA GLU A 151 -13.67 -6.18 -3.07
C GLU A 151 -13.16 -5.43 -1.85
N THR A 152 -13.98 -4.51 -1.35
CA THR A 152 -13.66 -3.74 -0.14
C THR A 152 -14.80 -3.77 0.85
N ILE A 153 -14.46 -3.96 2.13
CA ILE A 153 -15.36 -3.75 3.25
C ILE A 153 -14.87 -2.54 4.01
N ARG A 154 -15.75 -1.60 4.26
CA ARG A 154 -15.50 -0.46 5.15
C ARG A 154 -16.25 -0.68 6.45
N GLY A 155 -15.54 -0.53 7.55
CA GLY A 155 -16.10 -0.73 8.87
C GLY A 155 -15.71 -2.04 9.55
N GLY A 156 -15.98 -2.12 10.83
CA GLY A 156 -15.52 -3.19 11.72
C GLY A 156 -16.17 -4.57 11.51
N SER A 157 -17.10 -4.69 10.54
CA SER A 157 -17.66 -6.00 10.18
C SER A 157 -16.59 -6.95 9.60
N ALA A 158 -15.53 -6.40 9.02
CA ALA A 158 -14.38 -7.16 8.55
C ALA A 158 -13.72 -7.98 9.69
N SER A 159 -13.67 -7.42 10.91
CA SER A 159 -12.99 -8.03 12.06
C SER A 159 -13.55 -9.38 12.53
N THR A 160 -14.67 -9.83 11.98
CA THR A 160 -15.19 -11.19 12.28
C THR A 160 -14.47 -12.24 11.47
N PHE A 161 -14.19 -11.96 10.21
CA PHE A 161 -13.62 -12.92 9.27
C PHE A 161 -12.11 -12.73 9.07
N ALA A 162 -11.55 -11.61 9.52
CA ALA A 162 -10.12 -11.32 9.44
C ALA A 162 -9.62 -10.69 10.73
N SER A 163 -8.49 -11.17 11.27
CA SER A 163 -7.77 -10.52 12.36
C SER A 163 -7.22 -9.16 11.91
N ASN A 164 -6.89 -8.30 12.85
CA ASN A 164 -6.19 -7.02 12.59
C ASN A 164 -6.87 -6.06 11.58
N SER A 165 -8.18 -6.19 11.33
CA SER A 165 -8.92 -5.42 10.32
C SER A 165 -10.07 -4.55 10.90
N PRO A 166 -9.89 -3.83 12.03
CA PRO A 166 -11.01 -3.16 12.69
C PRO A 166 -11.59 -1.98 11.90
N GLY A 167 -10.88 -1.43 10.93
CA GLY A 167 -11.33 -0.35 10.05
C GLY A 167 -11.91 -0.83 8.74
N GLY A 168 -11.45 -1.97 8.23
CA GLY A 168 -11.89 -2.50 6.96
C GLY A 168 -10.96 -3.53 6.35
N LEU A 169 -11.32 -3.99 5.17
CA LEU A 169 -10.65 -5.05 4.43
C LEU A 169 -10.67 -4.75 2.94
N ILE A 170 -9.57 -5.00 2.26
CA ILE A 170 -9.43 -4.95 0.81
C ILE A 170 -8.96 -6.32 0.36
N ASN A 171 -9.75 -6.99 -0.47
CA ASN A 171 -9.45 -8.33 -0.98
C ASN A 171 -9.32 -8.30 -2.51
N LEU A 172 -8.18 -8.79 -3.01
CA LEU A 172 -7.94 -9.00 -4.42
C LEU A 172 -8.27 -10.45 -4.76
N ILE A 173 -9.24 -10.64 -5.64
CA ILE A 173 -9.71 -11.96 -6.05
C ILE A 173 -9.08 -12.31 -7.39
N SER A 174 -8.40 -13.45 -7.43
CA SER A 174 -7.70 -13.95 -8.61
C SER A 174 -8.64 -14.63 -9.60
N LYS A 175 -8.28 -14.60 -10.88
CA LYS A 175 -8.91 -15.46 -11.90
C LYS A 175 -8.54 -16.92 -11.65
N THR A 176 -9.46 -17.83 -11.97
CA THR A 176 -9.34 -19.25 -11.64
C THR A 176 -9.50 -20.18 -12.84
N GLY A 177 -9.52 -19.63 -14.07
CA GLY A 177 -9.68 -20.40 -15.31
C GLY A 177 -11.10 -20.88 -15.56
N ASP A 178 -12.11 -20.20 -14.98
CA ASP A 178 -13.54 -20.52 -15.21
C ASP A 178 -13.97 -20.23 -16.66
N VAL A 179 -13.24 -19.40 -17.36
CA VAL A 179 -13.44 -19.03 -18.76
C VAL A 179 -12.17 -19.34 -19.52
N ASP A 180 -12.31 -20.11 -20.62
CA ASP A 180 -11.19 -20.43 -21.50
C ASP A 180 -10.77 -19.18 -22.30
N GLY A 181 -9.45 -19.00 -22.44
CA GLY A 181 -8.86 -17.87 -23.12
C GLY A 181 -8.00 -17.00 -22.22
N GLY A 182 -7.52 -15.92 -22.77
CA GLY A 182 -6.63 -15.03 -22.04
C GLY A 182 -6.25 -13.80 -22.85
N ALA A 183 -5.17 -13.15 -22.42
CA ALA A 183 -4.64 -11.99 -23.10
C ALA A 183 -3.12 -11.86 -22.93
N ILE A 184 -2.48 -11.30 -23.93
CA ILE A 184 -1.13 -10.73 -23.84
C ILE A 184 -1.24 -9.24 -24.09
N GLN A 185 -0.66 -8.43 -23.19
CA GLN A 185 -0.64 -6.99 -23.33
C GLN A 185 0.79 -6.46 -23.27
N VAL A 186 1.14 -5.61 -24.24
CA VAL A 186 2.40 -4.85 -24.23
C VAL A 186 2.06 -3.38 -23.98
N SER A 187 2.75 -2.78 -23.02
CA SER A 187 2.53 -1.39 -22.63
C SER A 187 3.84 -0.62 -22.61
N THR A 188 3.79 0.66 -22.98
CA THR A 188 4.94 1.57 -22.92
C THR A 188 4.52 2.95 -22.44
N GLY A 189 5.37 3.60 -21.63
CA GLY A 189 5.25 5.03 -21.38
C GLY A 189 5.53 5.83 -22.66
N LEU A 190 4.82 6.95 -22.84
CA LEU A 190 4.99 7.87 -23.97
C LEU A 190 5.76 9.13 -23.57
N ASP A 191 5.64 9.57 -22.32
CA ASP A 191 6.31 10.72 -21.75
C ASP A 191 7.21 10.38 -20.56
N TYR A 192 7.46 9.07 -20.35
CA TYR A 192 8.39 8.52 -19.38
C TYR A 192 8.88 7.12 -19.82
N ASP A 193 10.08 6.70 -19.37
CA ASP A 193 10.60 5.37 -19.74
C ASP A 193 9.97 4.27 -18.88
N SER A 194 9.13 3.46 -19.52
CA SER A 194 8.52 2.28 -18.93
C SER A 194 8.11 1.31 -20.04
N LYS A 195 8.44 0.06 -19.87
CA LYS A 195 8.03 -1.05 -20.75
C LYS A 195 7.50 -2.17 -19.88
N ARG A 196 6.34 -2.72 -20.25
CA ARG A 196 5.68 -3.77 -19.50
C ARG A 196 5.01 -4.77 -20.45
N VAL A 197 5.15 -6.04 -20.13
CA VAL A 197 4.42 -7.14 -20.78
C VAL A 197 3.61 -7.83 -19.69
N ASP A 198 2.32 -8.01 -19.94
CA ASP A 198 1.40 -8.78 -19.11
C ASP A 198 0.89 -9.99 -19.89
N LEU A 199 0.67 -11.09 -19.20
CA LEU A 199 0.08 -12.32 -19.70
C LEU A 199 -0.98 -12.80 -18.72
N ASP A 200 -2.12 -13.24 -19.22
CA ASP A 200 -3.07 -14.07 -18.48
C ASP A 200 -3.70 -15.12 -19.39
N TYR A 201 -3.85 -16.35 -18.88
CA TYR A 201 -4.45 -17.45 -19.63
C TYR A 201 -5.11 -18.44 -18.66
N GLY A 202 -6.36 -18.79 -18.95
CA GLY A 202 -7.10 -19.82 -18.26
C GLY A 202 -7.71 -20.81 -19.22
N ALA A 203 -7.80 -22.09 -18.83
CA ALA A 203 -8.45 -23.11 -19.64
C ALA A 203 -8.89 -24.32 -18.83
N HIS A 204 -9.88 -25.06 -19.37
CA HIS A 204 -10.27 -26.37 -18.90
C HIS A 204 -9.37 -27.46 -19.54
N LEU A 205 -8.63 -28.18 -18.69
CA LEU A 205 -7.86 -29.37 -19.11
C LEU A 205 -8.77 -30.59 -19.27
N SER A 206 -9.89 -30.61 -18.54
CA SER A 206 -10.92 -31.62 -18.62
C SER A 206 -12.25 -31.07 -18.07
N LYS A 207 -13.34 -31.86 -18.11
CA LYS A 207 -14.61 -31.45 -17.51
C LYS A 207 -14.56 -31.09 -16.03
N THR A 208 -13.48 -31.46 -15.32
CA THR A 208 -13.36 -31.29 -13.88
C THR A 208 -12.03 -30.70 -13.45
N VAL A 209 -11.16 -30.34 -14.39
CA VAL A 209 -9.87 -29.72 -14.10
C VAL A 209 -9.69 -28.48 -14.95
N ARG A 210 -9.46 -27.36 -14.32
CA ARG A 210 -9.11 -26.11 -14.97
C ARG A 210 -7.88 -25.49 -14.33
N PHE A 211 -7.24 -24.59 -15.04
CA PHE A 211 -6.11 -23.83 -14.51
C PHE A 211 -6.15 -22.38 -14.97
N HIS A 212 -5.41 -21.55 -14.28
CA HIS A 212 -5.11 -20.19 -14.70
C HIS A 212 -3.64 -19.88 -14.42
N VAL A 213 -2.97 -19.25 -15.38
CA VAL A 213 -1.60 -18.74 -15.23
C VAL A 213 -1.55 -17.32 -15.76
N GLY A 214 -0.76 -16.49 -15.12
CA GLY A 214 -0.50 -15.15 -15.63
C GLY A 214 0.49 -14.39 -14.77
N GLY A 215 0.82 -13.19 -15.21
CA GLY A 215 1.79 -12.33 -14.56
C GLY A 215 2.23 -11.20 -15.46
N PHE A 216 3.30 -10.55 -15.05
CA PHE A 216 3.91 -9.47 -15.83
C PHE A 216 5.41 -9.42 -15.64
N TYR A 217 6.08 -8.74 -16.56
CA TYR A 217 7.43 -8.25 -16.41
C TYR A 217 7.50 -6.78 -16.84
N ARG A 218 8.25 -5.96 -16.10
CA ARG A 218 8.43 -4.55 -16.43
C ARG A 218 9.88 -4.11 -16.25
N VAL A 219 10.26 -3.06 -17.00
CA VAL A 219 11.55 -2.40 -16.92
C VAL A 219 11.42 -0.95 -17.33
N GLY A 220 12.19 -0.07 -16.70
CA GLY A 220 12.27 1.35 -17.05
C GLY A 220 12.69 2.23 -15.89
N GLU A 221 12.78 3.54 -16.14
CA GLU A 221 13.07 4.53 -15.12
C GLU A 221 11.83 4.81 -14.24
N GLY A 222 10.67 4.84 -14.88
CA GLY A 222 9.41 5.22 -14.25
C GLY A 222 9.07 6.69 -14.46
N PRO A 223 7.95 7.15 -13.86
CA PRO A 223 7.36 8.46 -14.17
C PRO A 223 8.06 9.65 -13.51
N ARG A 224 9.08 9.43 -12.68
CA ARG A 224 9.95 10.49 -12.14
C ARG A 224 11.38 10.23 -12.52
N ALA A 225 12.07 11.31 -12.89
CA ALA A 225 13.48 11.26 -13.25
C ALA A 225 14.35 10.79 -12.09
N THR A 226 15.06 9.70 -12.30
CA THR A 226 16.03 9.09 -11.38
C THR A 226 17.42 9.00 -12.00
N GLY A 227 17.52 9.17 -13.32
CA GLY A 227 18.72 8.92 -14.11
C GLY A 227 19.11 7.44 -14.22
N MET A 228 18.25 6.51 -13.79
CA MET A 228 18.56 5.09 -13.68
C MET A 228 17.36 4.21 -14.03
N THR A 229 17.61 2.98 -14.48
CA THR A 229 16.57 1.95 -14.57
C THR A 229 16.14 1.55 -13.15
N SER A 230 15.06 2.14 -12.65
CA SER A 230 14.57 1.98 -11.27
C SER A 230 13.50 0.92 -11.13
N PHE A 231 12.64 0.74 -12.14
CA PHE A 231 11.75 -0.42 -12.23
C PHE A 231 12.44 -1.58 -12.92
N ASN A 232 12.38 -2.76 -12.33
CA ASN A 232 12.83 -3.98 -12.96
C ASN A 232 12.32 -5.20 -12.20
N GLY A 233 11.53 -6.03 -12.83
CA GLY A 233 11.03 -7.25 -12.25
C GLY A 233 9.62 -7.58 -12.66
N GLY A 234 8.99 -8.47 -11.92
CA GLY A 234 7.67 -8.95 -12.27
C GLY A 234 7.11 -9.97 -11.29
N GLN A 235 5.98 -10.52 -11.69
CA GLN A 235 5.21 -11.49 -10.93
C GLN A 235 4.72 -12.60 -11.87
N ILE A 236 4.63 -13.80 -11.36
CA ILE A 236 3.89 -14.90 -11.98
C ILE A 236 3.01 -15.58 -10.95
N LYS A 237 1.79 -15.93 -11.34
CA LYS A 237 0.80 -16.65 -10.53
C LYS A 237 0.26 -17.83 -11.33
N LEU A 238 0.01 -18.92 -10.62
CA LEU A 238 -0.59 -20.14 -11.18
C LEU A 238 -1.60 -20.69 -10.19
N ASN A 239 -2.74 -21.14 -10.67
CA ASN A 239 -3.63 -21.99 -9.90
C ASN A 239 -4.18 -23.13 -10.76
N VAL A 240 -4.51 -24.24 -10.10
CA VAL A 240 -5.17 -25.41 -10.68
C VAL A 240 -6.32 -25.81 -9.78
N THR A 241 -7.51 -25.92 -10.35
CA THR A 241 -8.73 -26.34 -9.65
C THR A 241 -9.18 -27.69 -10.15
N LYS A 242 -9.39 -28.61 -9.21
CA LYS A 242 -10.06 -29.89 -9.43
C LYS A 242 -11.45 -29.83 -8.82
N GLU A 243 -12.47 -30.04 -9.64
CA GLU A 243 -13.87 -30.15 -9.22
C GLU A 243 -14.27 -31.59 -8.92
N PHE A 244 -15.12 -31.74 -7.92
CA PHE A 244 -15.75 -32.98 -7.49
C PHE A 244 -17.27 -32.78 -7.48
N ALA A 245 -18.03 -33.86 -7.33
CA ALA A 245 -19.48 -33.79 -7.34
C ALA A 245 -20.07 -32.84 -6.26
N ASN A 246 -19.38 -32.68 -5.14
CA ASN A 246 -19.86 -31.91 -3.97
C ASN A 246 -18.87 -30.82 -3.55
N GLY A 247 -17.94 -30.43 -4.43
CA GLY A 247 -16.98 -29.38 -4.08
C GLY A 247 -15.78 -29.30 -5.00
N TYR A 248 -14.74 -28.63 -4.54
CA TYR A 248 -13.49 -28.47 -5.28
C TYR A 248 -12.27 -28.36 -4.37
N ILE A 249 -11.11 -28.62 -4.93
CA ILE A 249 -9.80 -28.25 -4.38
C ILE A 249 -9.07 -27.42 -5.42
N ARG A 250 -8.52 -26.29 -4.98
CA ARG A 250 -7.65 -25.42 -5.75
C ARG A 250 -6.29 -25.35 -5.09
N LEU A 251 -5.24 -25.62 -5.85
CA LEU A 251 -3.86 -25.36 -5.48
C LEU A 251 -3.39 -24.10 -6.20
N TYR A 252 -2.63 -23.26 -5.54
CA TYR A 252 -2.10 -22.04 -6.15
C TYR A 252 -0.69 -21.72 -5.66
N GLY A 253 0.04 -20.96 -6.47
CA GLY A 253 1.35 -20.43 -6.11
C GLY A 253 1.65 -19.13 -6.83
N SER A 254 2.52 -18.34 -6.23
CA SER A 254 3.00 -17.09 -6.82
C SER A 254 4.48 -16.86 -6.56
N LEU A 255 5.11 -16.17 -7.50
CA LEU A 255 6.47 -15.66 -7.39
C LEU A 255 6.45 -14.18 -7.76
N LEU A 256 6.90 -13.32 -6.86
CA LEU A 256 7.14 -11.91 -7.09
C LEU A 256 8.60 -11.62 -6.86
N GLN A 257 9.26 -11.04 -7.84
CA GLN A 257 10.57 -10.42 -7.70
C GLN A 257 10.55 -9.10 -8.46
N ASP A 258 10.39 -8.02 -7.75
CA ASP A 258 10.14 -6.72 -8.37
C ASP A 258 10.84 -5.60 -7.62
N ARG A 259 11.38 -4.67 -8.39
CA ARG A 259 12.07 -3.49 -7.92
C ARG A 259 11.36 -2.25 -8.42
N ALA A 260 11.16 -1.28 -7.50
CA ALA A 260 10.55 0.01 -7.80
C ALA A 260 11.28 1.14 -7.04
N PRO A 261 11.32 2.37 -7.58
CA PRO A 261 11.88 3.49 -6.85
C PRO A 261 10.99 3.87 -5.67
N SER A 262 11.59 4.44 -4.62
CA SER A 262 10.85 4.98 -3.48
C SER A 262 10.91 6.50 -3.51
N TYR A 263 9.84 7.14 -3.96
CA TYR A 263 9.74 8.59 -4.01
C TYR A 263 9.28 9.12 -2.65
N ALA A 264 10.23 9.47 -1.77
CA ALA A 264 9.92 10.08 -0.48
C ALA A 264 9.59 11.59 -0.66
N THR A 265 10.00 12.43 0.27
CA THR A 265 9.84 13.89 0.16
C THR A 265 11.02 14.54 -0.55
N TYR A 266 10.79 15.67 -1.17
CA TYR A 266 11.80 16.47 -1.88
C TYR A 266 11.61 17.97 -1.60
N PRO A 267 12.62 18.79 -1.92
CA PRO A 267 12.54 20.24 -1.70
C PRO A 267 11.42 20.91 -2.47
N VAL A 268 10.72 21.84 -1.81
CA VAL A 268 9.68 22.69 -2.39
C VAL A 268 9.87 24.13 -1.93
N SER A 269 9.49 25.09 -2.79
CA SER A 269 9.29 26.45 -2.33
C SER A 269 7.98 26.51 -1.55
N LEU A 270 7.99 27.19 -0.40
CA LEU A 270 6.85 27.29 0.51
C LEU A 270 6.72 28.74 0.97
N THR A 271 5.77 29.47 0.38
CA THR A 271 5.53 30.91 0.61
C THR A 271 4.06 31.16 0.96
N GLY A 272 3.69 32.37 1.27
CA GLY A 272 2.33 32.74 1.67
C GLY A 272 2.13 32.66 3.18
N THR A 273 1.00 32.14 3.63
CA THR A 273 0.66 32.00 5.06
C THR A 273 0.31 30.56 5.42
N ASN A 274 0.26 30.25 6.70
CA ASN A 274 -0.15 28.93 7.18
C ASN A 274 -1.53 28.49 6.65
N ASP A 275 -2.47 29.41 6.49
CA ASP A 275 -3.82 29.14 5.98
C ASP A 275 -3.90 29.10 4.46
N LYS A 276 -3.04 29.85 3.79
CA LYS A 276 -3.00 29.97 2.32
C LYS A 276 -1.55 29.83 1.82
N PRO A 277 -0.96 28.63 1.97
CA PRO A 277 0.40 28.41 1.49
C PRO A 277 0.42 28.34 -0.05
N VAL A 278 1.46 28.88 -0.62
CA VAL A 278 1.80 28.71 -2.04
C VAL A 278 2.99 27.77 -2.12
N ILE A 279 2.76 26.59 -2.69
CA ILE A 279 3.76 25.53 -2.77
C ILE A 279 4.14 25.31 -4.22
N GLY A 280 5.43 25.36 -4.50
CA GLY A 280 5.92 25.32 -5.88
C GLY A 280 7.29 24.64 -6.01
N ASN A 281 7.77 24.68 -7.24
CA ASN A 281 9.11 24.23 -7.57
C ASN A 281 10.14 25.14 -6.91
N VAL A 282 11.29 24.58 -6.55
CA VAL A 282 12.52 25.37 -6.45
C VAL A 282 13.13 25.45 -7.86
N PRO A 283 13.85 26.54 -8.24
CA PRO A 283 14.52 26.59 -9.55
C PRO A 283 15.37 25.33 -9.79
N GLY A 284 15.37 24.81 -11.01
CA GLY A 284 16.11 23.60 -11.37
C GLY A 284 15.58 22.28 -10.79
N PHE A 285 14.40 22.28 -10.14
CA PHE A 285 13.78 21.06 -9.61
C PHE A 285 12.25 21.10 -9.77
N ASN A 286 11.69 20.16 -10.53
CA ASN A 286 10.27 20.06 -10.83
C ASN A 286 9.59 19.03 -9.93
N ILE A 287 8.75 19.48 -8.99
CA ILE A 287 8.07 18.63 -7.99
C ILE A 287 7.12 17.57 -8.55
N LEU A 288 6.74 17.65 -9.83
CA LEU A 288 5.88 16.67 -10.49
C LEU A 288 6.66 15.60 -11.27
N LYS A 289 7.93 15.88 -11.62
CA LYS A 289 8.75 15.02 -12.48
C LYS A 289 10.03 14.52 -11.84
N ASP A 290 10.65 15.34 -10.97
CA ASP A 290 11.96 15.02 -10.43
C ASP A 290 11.89 14.20 -9.15
N SER A 291 13.02 13.63 -8.80
CA SER A 291 13.26 12.92 -7.55
C SER A 291 14.68 13.26 -7.03
N MET A 292 14.98 12.91 -5.79
CA MET A 292 16.34 13.04 -5.24
C MET A 292 17.26 11.84 -5.57
N TYR A 293 16.79 10.93 -6.42
CA TYR A 293 17.66 9.87 -6.97
C TYR A 293 18.63 10.45 -8.00
N SER A 294 19.83 9.89 -8.06
CA SER A 294 20.84 10.28 -9.05
C SER A 294 21.85 9.14 -9.27
N PRO A 295 22.32 8.94 -10.51
CA PRO A 295 23.46 8.07 -10.79
C PRO A 295 24.76 8.52 -10.10
N ASN A 296 24.85 9.80 -9.71
CA ASN A 296 25.98 10.34 -8.96
C ASN A 296 25.93 9.93 -7.46
N VAL A 297 24.88 9.28 -7.02
CA VAL A 297 24.74 8.68 -5.67
C VAL A 297 24.47 7.18 -5.85
N PRO A 298 25.42 6.40 -6.39
CA PRO A 298 25.15 5.04 -6.83
C PRO A 298 25.00 4.04 -5.68
N THR A 299 25.72 4.27 -4.60
CA THR A 299 25.87 3.31 -3.51
C THR A 299 25.90 4.01 -2.15
N LEU A 300 25.20 3.42 -1.19
CA LEU A 300 25.22 3.77 0.22
C LEU A 300 26.09 2.75 0.95
N LEU A 301 27.18 3.20 1.58
CA LEU A 301 27.97 2.35 2.46
C LEU A 301 27.48 2.56 3.90
N THR A 302 27.22 1.50 4.63
CA THR A 302 26.72 1.55 6.02
C THR A 302 27.08 0.26 6.75
N LEU A 303 26.82 0.18 8.05
CA LEU A 303 26.94 -1.08 8.78
C LEU A 303 25.65 -1.91 8.63
N ASP A 304 25.79 -3.22 8.45
CA ASP A 304 24.69 -4.18 8.44
C ASP A 304 24.24 -4.57 9.86
N GLY A 305 23.33 -5.54 9.97
CA GLY A 305 22.79 -6.04 11.23
C GLY A 305 23.82 -6.77 12.13
N GLN A 306 25.01 -7.01 11.63
CA GLN A 306 26.16 -7.57 12.37
C GLN A 306 27.28 -6.54 12.57
N ASN A 307 26.97 -5.25 12.31
CA ASN A 307 27.96 -4.17 12.33
C ASN A 307 29.14 -4.37 11.38
N GLN A 308 28.92 -5.02 10.23
CA GLN A 308 29.91 -5.13 9.18
C GLN A 308 29.61 -4.13 8.06
N PRO A 309 30.62 -3.54 7.40
CA PRO A 309 30.41 -2.67 6.24
C PRO A 309 29.62 -3.38 5.15
N ALA A 310 28.55 -2.74 4.71
CA ALA A 310 27.65 -3.24 3.68
C ALA A 310 27.28 -2.13 2.69
N ALA A 311 27.36 -2.45 1.40
CA ALA A 311 26.99 -1.55 0.33
C ALA A 311 25.54 -1.81 -0.13
N PHE A 312 24.80 -0.74 -0.34
CA PHE A 312 23.45 -0.77 -0.89
C PHE A 312 23.37 0.10 -2.15
N ALA A 313 23.06 -0.47 -3.28
CA ALA A 313 22.89 0.28 -4.52
C ALA A 313 21.56 1.05 -4.49
N ILE A 314 21.58 2.38 -4.60
CA ILE A 314 20.38 3.25 -4.47
C ILE A 314 19.30 2.91 -5.50
N LYS A 315 19.68 2.47 -6.70
CA LYS A 315 18.75 2.02 -7.75
C LYS A 315 17.89 0.83 -7.34
N ARG A 316 18.22 0.11 -6.26
CA ARG A 316 17.38 -0.97 -5.74
C ARG A 316 16.08 -0.45 -5.16
N GLY A 317 16.06 0.79 -4.63
CA GLY A 317 14.84 1.43 -4.12
C GLY A 317 14.11 0.53 -3.13
N GLN A 318 12.92 0.08 -3.53
CA GLN A 318 12.18 -1.01 -2.91
C GLN A 318 12.36 -2.25 -3.78
N ASN A 319 13.09 -3.22 -3.27
CA ASN A 319 13.37 -4.48 -3.98
C ASN A 319 12.79 -5.63 -3.16
N VAL A 320 11.70 -6.19 -3.63
CA VAL A 320 10.92 -7.19 -2.90
C VAL A 320 10.98 -8.55 -3.58
N GLU A 321 10.99 -9.57 -2.74
CA GLU A 321 10.82 -10.96 -3.12
C GLU A 321 9.70 -11.56 -2.27
N SER A 322 8.73 -12.22 -2.94
CA SER A 322 7.67 -12.99 -2.27
C SER A 322 7.44 -14.28 -3.04
N LYS A 323 7.42 -15.39 -2.32
CA LYS A 323 7.12 -16.72 -2.85
C LYS A 323 6.02 -17.33 -2.02
N SER A 324 4.91 -17.70 -2.64
CA SER A 324 3.81 -18.31 -1.91
C SER A 324 3.31 -19.59 -2.55
N ILE A 325 2.79 -20.46 -1.69
CA ILE A 325 2.02 -21.63 -2.06
C ILE A 325 0.84 -21.75 -1.12
N GLY A 326 -0.28 -22.19 -1.66
CA GLY A 326 -1.48 -22.37 -0.86
C GLY A 326 -2.51 -23.27 -1.50
N PHE A 327 -3.57 -23.48 -0.78
CA PHE A 327 -4.73 -24.20 -1.27
C PHE A 327 -6.04 -23.58 -0.78
N GLU A 328 -7.10 -23.84 -1.51
CA GLU A 328 -8.49 -23.64 -1.11
C GLU A 328 -9.26 -24.90 -1.39
N ALA A 329 -10.02 -25.37 -0.41
CA ALA A 329 -10.93 -26.50 -0.55
C ALA A 329 -12.33 -26.09 -0.09
N GLN A 330 -13.36 -26.48 -0.85
CA GLN A 330 -14.74 -26.29 -0.45
C GLN A 330 -15.54 -27.55 -0.75
N PHE A 331 -16.27 -28.06 0.24
CA PHE A 331 -17.10 -29.25 0.10
C PHE A 331 -18.44 -29.07 0.80
N ASP A 332 -19.52 -29.53 0.13
CA ASP A 332 -20.84 -29.64 0.70
C ASP A 332 -21.03 -31.07 1.21
N LEU A 333 -21.26 -31.23 2.52
CA LEU A 333 -21.47 -32.52 3.17
C LEU A 333 -22.57 -32.40 4.22
N ALA A 334 -23.59 -33.24 4.12
CA ALA A 334 -24.73 -33.33 5.06
C ALA A 334 -25.39 -31.95 5.36
N GLY A 335 -25.49 -31.09 4.34
CA GLY A 335 -26.07 -29.76 4.44
C GLY A 335 -25.16 -28.69 5.06
N TRP A 336 -23.91 -29.02 5.34
CA TRP A 336 -22.84 -28.10 5.71
C TRP A 336 -21.96 -27.81 4.49
N THR A 337 -21.55 -26.55 4.34
CA THR A 337 -20.47 -26.15 3.45
C THR A 337 -19.20 -25.96 4.31
N PHE A 338 -18.20 -26.80 4.08
CA PHE A 338 -16.88 -26.66 4.67
C PHE A 338 -15.97 -25.93 3.70
N THR A 339 -15.26 -24.92 4.19
CA THR A 339 -14.26 -24.19 3.41
C THR A 339 -12.96 -24.14 4.20
N ASP A 340 -11.86 -24.48 3.57
CA ASP A 340 -10.53 -24.40 4.15
C ASP A 340 -9.60 -23.69 3.18
N ARG A 341 -8.90 -22.69 3.68
CA ARG A 341 -7.89 -21.93 2.94
C ARG A 341 -6.60 -21.90 3.72
N ALA A 342 -5.51 -22.23 3.08
CA ALA A 342 -4.20 -22.05 3.69
C ALA A 342 -3.19 -21.47 2.70
N ARG A 343 -2.30 -20.62 3.20
CA ARG A 343 -1.18 -20.07 2.44
C ARG A 343 0.06 -19.96 3.32
N PHE A 344 1.19 -20.35 2.75
CA PHE A 344 2.51 -20.07 3.27
C PHE A 344 3.23 -19.14 2.29
N SER A 345 3.85 -18.09 2.80
CA SER A 345 4.60 -17.11 2.01
C SER A 345 5.95 -16.85 2.64
N LYS A 346 7.00 -16.84 1.82
CA LYS A 346 8.31 -16.31 2.17
C LYS A 346 8.46 -14.92 1.60
N ASN A 347 8.62 -13.94 2.48
CA ASN A 347 8.71 -12.53 2.11
C ASN A 347 10.04 -11.96 2.59
N SER A 348 10.71 -11.23 1.72
CA SER A 348 11.94 -10.50 2.04
C SER A 348 12.09 -9.26 1.17
N GLY A 349 12.99 -8.38 1.50
CA GLY A 349 13.26 -7.21 0.66
C GLY A 349 14.01 -6.09 1.32
N ASP A 350 14.44 -5.15 0.49
CA ASP A 350 15.03 -3.88 0.92
C ASP A 350 14.05 -2.74 0.63
N PHE A 351 13.86 -1.85 1.61
CA PHE A 351 12.93 -0.73 1.53
C PHE A 351 13.66 0.58 1.78
N LEU A 352 14.11 1.23 0.73
CA LEU A 352 14.78 2.52 0.81
C LEU A 352 13.78 3.62 1.14
N ARG A 353 14.11 4.42 2.15
CA ARG A 353 13.48 5.69 2.49
C ARG A 353 14.54 6.77 2.52
N ALA A 354 14.60 7.59 1.48
CA ALA A 354 15.59 8.62 1.36
C ALA A 354 14.90 9.99 1.21
N PHE A 355 15.29 10.96 2.05
CA PHE A 355 14.65 12.26 2.11
C PHE A 355 15.60 13.32 2.69
N PRO A 356 15.45 14.60 2.33
CA PRO A 356 16.22 15.66 2.93
C PRO A 356 15.79 15.87 4.39
N SER A 357 16.75 16.01 5.29
CA SER A 357 16.51 16.43 6.68
C SER A 357 16.59 17.94 6.84
N THR A 358 17.48 18.57 6.06
CA THR A 358 17.70 20.01 6.01
C THR A 358 18.00 20.39 4.57
N VAL A 359 17.35 21.43 4.09
CA VAL A 359 17.68 22.07 2.81
C VAL A 359 17.93 23.54 3.09
N ALA A 360 19.07 24.05 2.67
CA ALA A 360 19.44 25.43 2.92
C ALA A 360 20.43 25.94 1.84
N PRO A 361 20.62 27.24 1.74
CA PRO A 361 21.64 27.82 0.89
C PRO A 361 23.03 27.22 1.15
N VAL A 362 23.85 27.10 0.11
CA VAL A 362 25.17 26.45 0.13
C VAL A 362 25.99 26.85 1.37
N ALA A 363 26.19 28.16 1.58
CA ALA A 363 26.99 28.65 2.70
C ALA A 363 26.36 28.33 4.06
N THR A 364 25.03 28.38 4.16
CA THR A 364 24.29 28.11 5.40
C THR A 364 24.40 26.64 5.81
N LEU A 365 24.18 25.72 4.86
CA LEU A 365 24.28 24.28 5.15
C LEU A 365 25.74 23.90 5.44
N ALA A 366 26.71 24.41 4.66
CA ALA A 366 28.12 24.17 4.90
C ALA A 366 28.53 24.63 6.32
N ALA A 367 28.16 25.85 6.71
CA ALA A 367 28.45 26.36 8.05
C ALA A 367 27.77 25.54 9.16
N SER A 368 26.54 25.08 8.95
CA SER A 368 25.80 24.30 9.95
C SER A 368 26.39 22.91 10.19
N LEU A 369 26.96 22.29 9.16
CA LEU A 369 27.50 20.91 9.23
C LEU A 369 29.01 20.86 9.46
N ALA A 370 29.76 21.86 8.97
CA ALA A 370 31.22 21.87 8.98
C ALA A 370 31.84 23.09 9.71
N GLY A 371 31.00 23.94 10.33
CA GLY A 371 31.43 25.12 11.08
C GLY A 371 31.53 26.40 10.24
N ALA A 372 31.62 27.54 10.91
CA ALA A 372 31.76 28.83 10.24
C ALA A 372 32.98 28.85 9.32
N GLY A 373 32.86 29.47 8.14
CA GLY A 373 33.94 29.51 7.14
C GLY A 373 34.14 28.20 6.34
N ALA A 374 33.25 27.23 6.51
CA ALA A 374 33.32 26.01 5.71
C ALA A 374 33.03 26.27 4.22
N THR A 375 33.68 25.47 3.38
CA THR A 375 33.53 25.48 1.93
C THR A 375 32.88 24.20 1.43
N ALA A 376 32.28 24.27 0.26
CA ALA A 376 31.64 23.17 -0.42
C ALA A 376 32.22 22.95 -1.81
N THR A 377 32.56 21.70 -2.15
CA THR A 377 33.15 21.29 -3.43
C THR A 377 32.40 20.06 -3.93
N TYR A 378 32.11 19.98 -5.21
CA TYR A 378 31.50 18.79 -5.80
C TYR A 378 32.47 17.60 -5.66
N PHE A 379 31.99 16.51 -5.05
CA PHE A 379 32.76 15.27 -4.96
C PHE A 379 32.75 14.53 -6.30
N ASN A 380 31.60 14.49 -6.98
CA ASN A 380 31.42 13.76 -8.22
C ASN A 380 30.49 14.50 -9.19
N GLY A 381 30.04 13.81 -10.23
CA GLY A 381 29.21 14.37 -11.30
C GLY A 381 30.01 15.26 -12.27
N PRO A 382 29.34 16.00 -13.16
CA PRO A 382 30.00 16.80 -14.22
C PRO A 382 30.88 17.92 -13.70
N ASN A 383 30.69 18.34 -12.46
CA ASN A 383 31.42 19.42 -11.81
C ASN A 383 32.41 18.94 -10.74
N ALA A 384 32.76 17.66 -10.72
CA ALA A 384 33.67 17.08 -9.74
C ALA A 384 34.95 17.94 -9.56
N GLY A 385 35.35 18.18 -8.30
CA GLY A 385 36.49 19.00 -7.93
C GLY A 385 36.29 20.52 -7.98
N LYS A 386 35.17 21.02 -8.52
CA LYS A 386 34.90 22.47 -8.55
C LYS A 386 34.15 22.90 -7.29
N ALA A 387 34.37 24.15 -6.87
CA ALA A 387 33.59 24.76 -5.80
C ALA A 387 32.11 24.82 -6.17
N VAL A 388 31.23 24.54 -5.21
CA VAL A 388 29.78 24.67 -5.41
C VAL A 388 29.41 26.15 -5.41
N PRO A 389 28.93 26.73 -6.52
CA PRO A 389 28.59 28.13 -6.57
C PRO A 389 27.37 28.46 -5.70
N ALA A 390 27.28 29.69 -5.20
CA ALA A 390 26.17 30.15 -4.37
C ALA A 390 24.81 30.09 -5.07
N ASN A 391 24.76 30.01 -6.40
CA ASN A 391 23.55 29.87 -7.21
C ASN A 391 23.49 28.53 -7.93
N ALA A 392 24.13 27.47 -7.39
CA ALA A 392 24.11 26.12 -7.97
C ALA A 392 22.70 25.71 -8.44
N ASN A 393 22.58 25.16 -9.64
CA ASN A 393 21.33 24.70 -10.26
C ASN A 393 20.22 25.80 -10.33
N GLY A 394 20.60 27.09 -10.22
CA GLY A 394 19.67 28.21 -10.17
C GLY A 394 18.93 28.40 -8.86
N ASN A 395 19.09 27.48 -7.89
CA ASN A 395 18.46 27.55 -6.57
C ASN A 395 19.45 27.80 -5.41
N GLY A 396 20.73 27.54 -5.62
CA GLY A 396 21.77 27.73 -4.61
C GLY A 396 21.62 26.86 -3.35
N LEU A 397 20.96 25.70 -3.46
CA LEU A 397 20.62 24.84 -2.32
C LEU A 397 21.51 23.61 -2.24
N LEU A 398 21.85 23.26 -1.02
CA LEU A 398 22.33 21.94 -0.63
C LEU A 398 21.28 21.26 0.26
N ALA A 399 21.30 19.94 0.23
CA ALA A 399 20.50 19.08 1.10
C ALA A 399 21.39 18.18 1.95
N ASN A 400 21.16 18.16 3.27
CA ASN A 400 21.57 17.05 4.09
C ASN A 400 20.56 15.94 3.88
N TYR A 401 20.94 14.91 3.17
CA TYR A 401 20.07 13.86 2.63
C TYR A 401 20.24 12.57 3.44
N PHE A 402 19.19 12.18 4.13
CA PHE A 402 19.16 10.92 4.87
C PHE A 402 18.66 9.78 3.99
N ALA A 403 19.36 8.67 4.03
CA ALA A 403 18.90 7.42 3.49
C ALA A 403 18.81 6.36 4.59
N ASN A 404 17.63 5.74 4.70
CA ASN A 404 17.38 4.59 5.55
C ASN A 404 16.98 3.42 4.67
N VAL A 405 17.63 2.29 4.84
CA VAL A 405 17.23 1.04 4.21
C VAL A 405 16.70 0.12 5.30
N TYR A 406 15.42 -0.19 5.25
CA TYR A 406 14.82 -1.22 6.10
C TYR A 406 14.94 -2.54 5.36
N ARG A 407 15.85 -3.38 5.81
CA ARG A 407 16.07 -4.72 5.25
C ARG A 407 15.22 -5.71 5.99
N LEU A 408 14.16 -6.18 5.34
CA LEU A 408 13.39 -7.31 5.81
C LEU A 408 14.13 -8.60 5.42
N LYS A 409 14.78 -9.21 6.39
CA LYS A 409 15.50 -10.49 6.19
C LYS A 409 14.52 -11.65 6.14
N THR A 410 13.50 -11.59 6.97
CA THR A 410 12.44 -12.58 7.09
C THR A 410 11.12 -11.86 7.33
N GLY A 411 10.13 -12.15 6.50
CA GLY A 411 8.74 -11.72 6.64
C GLY A 411 7.82 -12.90 6.37
N ASP A 412 8.23 -14.11 6.79
CA ASP A 412 7.54 -15.36 6.47
C ASP A 412 6.19 -15.38 7.16
N HIS A 413 5.17 -15.79 6.41
CA HIS A 413 3.79 -15.77 6.87
C HIS A 413 3.08 -17.06 6.53
N PHE A 414 2.42 -17.64 7.51
CA PHE A 414 1.46 -18.72 7.36
C PHE A 414 0.09 -18.27 7.84
N ALA A 415 -0.95 -18.56 7.07
CA ALA A 415 -2.34 -18.38 7.49
C ALA A 415 -3.19 -19.55 7.04
N ASN A 416 -4.11 -19.97 7.92
CA ASN A 416 -5.15 -20.93 7.62
C ASN A 416 -6.50 -20.43 8.17
N ASP A 417 -7.54 -20.52 7.36
CA ASP A 417 -8.92 -20.19 7.74
C ASP A 417 -9.84 -21.35 7.39
N PHE A 418 -10.21 -22.10 8.39
CA PHE A 418 -11.20 -23.18 8.30
C PHE A 418 -12.56 -22.71 8.79
N ARG A 419 -13.60 -22.98 8.02
CA ARG A 419 -14.97 -22.63 8.38
C ARG A 419 -15.99 -23.69 7.96
N ALA A 420 -17.05 -23.83 8.77
CA ALA A 420 -18.23 -24.63 8.49
C ALA A 420 -19.47 -23.74 8.50
N THR A 421 -20.23 -23.75 7.43
CA THR A 421 -21.45 -22.94 7.26
C THR A 421 -22.65 -23.83 6.97
N ARG A 422 -23.80 -23.55 7.60
CA ARG A 422 -25.05 -24.23 7.31
C ARG A 422 -26.22 -23.25 7.25
N VAL A 423 -27.14 -23.52 6.35
CA VAL A 423 -28.42 -22.80 6.25
C VAL A 423 -29.54 -23.69 6.77
N TRP A 424 -30.24 -23.21 7.78
CA TRP A 424 -31.36 -23.89 8.43
C TRP A 424 -32.66 -23.19 8.04
N LYS A 425 -33.71 -23.96 7.72
CA LYS A 425 -35.05 -23.42 7.53
C LYS A 425 -35.76 -23.38 8.90
N VAL A 426 -35.95 -22.19 9.44
CA VAL A 426 -36.51 -21.99 10.79
C VAL A 426 -37.53 -20.86 10.75
N GLY A 427 -38.77 -21.10 11.27
CA GLY A 427 -39.76 -20.04 11.43
C GLY A 427 -40.14 -19.29 10.14
N GLY A 428 -40.11 -19.99 8.98
CA GLY A 428 -40.40 -19.39 7.67
C GLY A 428 -39.28 -18.57 7.07
N GLY A 429 -38.11 -18.60 7.69
CA GLY A 429 -36.90 -17.91 7.23
C GLY A 429 -35.66 -18.80 7.14
N ASP A 430 -34.57 -18.20 6.71
CA ASP A 430 -33.26 -18.82 6.55
C ASP A 430 -32.31 -18.37 7.66
N LEU A 431 -31.95 -19.29 8.55
CA LEU A 431 -30.91 -19.07 9.54
C LEU A 431 -29.56 -19.61 9.01
N THR A 432 -28.64 -18.72 8.68
CA THR A 432 -27.27 -19.09 8.32
C THR A 432 -26.41 -19.05 9.57
N THR A 433 -25.78 -20.17 9.88
CA THR A 433 -24.79 -20.27 10.98
C THR A 433 -23.42 -20.58 10.39
N THR A 434 -22.37 -19.96 10.93
CA THR A 434 -20.97 -20.23 10.58
C THR A 434 -20.16 -20.32 11.83
N ALA A 435 -19.32 -21.34 11.91
CA ALA A 435 -18.24 -21.43 12.89
C ALA A 435 -16.92 -21.59 12.14
N GLY A 436 -15.87 -20.99 12.65
CA GLY A 436 -14.55 -21.06 12.01
C GLY A 436 -13.41 -20.93 13.00
N LEU A 437 -12.24 -21.30 12.54
CA LEU A 437 -10.98 -21.19 13.25
C LEU A 437 -9.93 -20.62 12.31
N TYR A 438 -9.36 -19.51 12.71
CA TYR A 438 -8.22 -18.90 12.03
C TYR A 438 -6.94 -19.15 12.83
N VAL A 439 -5.89 -19.60 12.14
CA VAL A 439 -4.55 -19.80 12.69
C VAL A 439 -3.54 -19.08 11.82
N ALA A 440 -2.66 -18.29 12.41
CA ALA A 440 -1.60 -17.64 11.65
C ALA A 440 -0.30 -17.56 12.44
N ALA A 441 0.81 -17.47 11.70
CA ALA A 441 2.13 -17.20 12.21
C ALA A 441 2.85 -16.20 11.27
N GLN A 442 3.49 -15.20 11.87
CA GLN A 442 4.25 -14.19 11.14
C GLN A 442 5.61 -14.02 11.78
N SER A 443 6.68 -14.37 11.05
CA SER A 443 8.06 -14.05 11.46
C SER A 443 8.49 -12.73 10.83
N VAL A 444 9.15 -11.87 11.59
CA VAL A 444 9.59 -10.55 11.11
C VAL A 444 10.99 -10.26 11.64
N ALA A 445 11.99 -10.31 10.78
CA ALA A 445 13.34 -9.90 11.12
C ALA A 445 13.76 -8.69 10.27
N VAL A 446 14.00 -7.56 10.92
CA VAL A 446 14.34 -6.29 10.27
C VAL A 446 15.64 -5.74 10.78
N ASP A 447 16.40 -5.15 9.88
CA ASP A 447 17.61 -4.37 10.14
C ASP A 447 17.49 -3.02 9.44
N ALA A 448 17.63 -1.93 10.20
CA ALA A 448 17.59 -0.56 9.69
C ALA A 448 19.00 -0.01 9.48
N LEU A 449 19.42 0.11 8.24
CA LEU A 449 20.69 0.72 7.84
C LEU A 449 20.49 2.23 7.62
N GLN A 450 21.47 3.04 8.01
CA GLN A 450 21.31 4.50 8.01
C GLN A 450 22.58 5.20 7.54
N ILE A 451 22.41 6.27 6.76
CA ILE A 451 23.48 7.14 6.28
C ILE A 451 22.96 8.56 6.10
N SER A 452 23.84 9.52 6.27
CA SER A 452 23.62 10.94 6.00
C SER A 452 24.64 11.44 4.98
N MET A 453 24.17 12.08 3.92
CA MET A 453 24.97 12.58 2.81
C MET A 453 24.67 14.04 2.54
N VAL A 454 25.60 14.73 1.89
CA VAL A 454 25.38 16.08 1.38
C VAL A 454 25.32 16.04 -0.14
N THR A 455 24.22 16.57 -0.70
CA THR A 455 24.02 16.68 -2.14
C THR A 455 23.63 18.10 -2.50
N ASP A 456 23.84 18.51 -3.73
CA ASP A 456 23.11 19.64 -4.29
C ASP A 456 21.65 19.27 -4.59
N VAL A 457 20.83 20.26 -4.88
CA VAL A 457 19.43 20.07 -5.29
C VAL A 457 19.31 20.29 -6.79
N ALA A 458 19.30 19.20 -7.54
CA ALA A 458 19.20 19.23 -9.01
C ALA A 458 18.08 18.30 -9.48
N GLY A 459 17.32 18.71 -10.49
CA GLY A 459 16.33 17.89 -11.18
C GLY A 459 16.96 16.90 -12.17
N ASP A 460 16.11 16.19 -12.92
CA ASP A 460 16.48 15.25 -13.98
C ASP A 460 17.46 14.14 -13.53
N GLY A 461 17.43 13.77 -12.24
CA GLY A 461 18.35 12.77 -11.69
C GLY A 461 19.82 13.24 -11.66
N ALA A 462 20.08 14.53 -11.65
CA ALA A 462 21.44 15.08 -11.82
C ALA A 462 22.13 15.48 -10.50
N SER A 463 21.48 15.33 -9.32
CA SER A 463 22.08 15.69 -8.03
C SER A 463 23.44 15.01 -7.83
N SER A 464 24.41 15.76 -7.32
CA SER A 464 25.79 15.32 -7.08
C SER A 464 26.13 15.37 -5.60
N LEU A 465 27.03 14.48 -5.16
CA LEU A 465 27.57 14.49 -3.80
C LEU A 465 28.51 15.68 -3.62
N VAL A 466 28.56 16.20 -2.40
CA VAL A 466 29.32 17.39 -2.04
C VAL A 466 30.27 17.11 -0.89
N THR A 467 31.54 17.48 -1.05
CA THR A 467 32.54 17.53 0.01
C THR A 467 32.41 18.86 0.75
N LEU A 468 32.28 18.76 2.07
CA LEU A 468 32.37 19.92 2.97
C LEU A 468 33.73 19.95 3.66
N THR A 469 34.39 21.12 3.64
CA THR A 469 35.70 21.33 4.27
C THR A 469 35.56 22.46 5.28
N ASN A 470 36.00 22.27 6.51
CA ASN A 470 35.98 23.32 7.55
C ASN A 470 37.03 24.41 7.30
N ALA A 471 37.01 25.50 8.11
CA ALA A 471 37.95 26.62 7.97
C ALA A 471 39.42 26.23 8.15
N ALA A 472 39.70 25.11 8.82
CA ALA A 472 41.03 24.56 8.99
C ALA A 472 41.51 23.66 7.82
N GLY A 473 40.73 23.55 6.75
CA GLY A 473 41.07 22.70 5.61
C GLY A 473 40.77 21.21 5.80
N VAL A 474 40.09 20.81 6.89
CA VAL A 474 39.75 19.40 7.18
C VAL A 474 38.41 19.04 6.60
N ALA A 475 38.39 17.98 5.77
CA ALA A 475 37.16 17.45 5.21
C ALA A 475 36.21 16.92 6.33
N GLN A 476 34.95 17.36 6.28
CA GLN A 476 33.92 16.96 7.23
C GLN A 476 32.92 15.94 6.59
N THR A 477 33.15 15.62 5.32
CA THR A 477 32.49 14.55 4.58
C THR A 477 33.56 13.63 3.96
N GLN A 478 33.18 12.37 3.74
CA GLN A 478 33.98 11.36 3.03
C GLN A 478 33.10 10.87 1.88
N ASP A 479 33.54 11.08 0.63
CA ASP A 479 32.77 10.72 -0.57
C ASP A 479 31.32 11.27 -0.56
N GLY A 480 31.13 12.49 -0.05
CA GLY A 480 29.83 13.11 0.15
C GLY A 480 29.05 12.62 1.38
N VAL A 481 29.52 11.58 2.06
CA VAL A 481 28.93 11.09 3.32
C VAL A 481 29.31 12.04 4.46
N TYR A 482 28.29 12.52 5.18
CA TYR A 482 28.48 13.36 6.36
C TYR A 482 28.58 12.52 7.65
N ALA A 483 27.79 11.45 7.74
CA ALA A 483 27.80 10.53 8.87
C ALA A 483 27.24 9.17 8.45
N TYR A 484 27.81 8.10 8.98
CA TYR A 484 27.25 6.75 8.85
C TYR A 484 26.17 6.52 9.92
N SER A 485 25.30 7.50 10.03
CA SER A 485 24.21 7.57 10.99
C SER A 485 23.15 8.54 10.51
N ARG A 486 21.99 8.47 11.17
CA ARG A 486 20.95 9.48 11.09
C ARG A 486 20.72 10.04 12.48
N ASN A 487 21.07 11.29 12.77
CA ASN A 487 20.91 11.90 14.10
C ASN A 487 21.56 11.08 15.24
N GLY A 488 22.75 10.53 15.03
CA GLY A 488 23.47 9.70 16.00
C GLY A 488 22.92 8.26 16.08
N PRO A 489 23.17 7.54 17.19
CA PRO A 489 22.84 6.10 17.29
C PRO A 489 21.34 5.80 17.44
N LYS A 490 20.51 6.78 17.70
CA LYS A 490 19.05 6.61 17.79
C LYS A 490 18.49 6.19 16.45
N LEU A 491 17.46 5.33 16.48
CA LEU A 491 16.81 4.77 15.29
C LEU A 491 17.66 3.77 14.49
N ARG A 492 18.93 3.55 14.86
CA ARG A 492 19.69 2.39 14.39
C ARG A 492 19.20 1.17 15.17
N ARG A 493 18.36 0.37 14.56
CA ARG A 493 17.57 -0.66 15.20
C ARG A 493 17.61 -1.96 14.40
N ALA A 494 17.59 -3.09 15.10
CA ALA A 494 17.27 -4.38 14.54
C ALA A 494 16.34 -5.13 15.49
N PHE A 495 15.49 -5.97 14.93
CA PHE A 495 14.64 -6.86 15.72
C PHE A 495 14.36 -8.14 14.96
N ASP A 496 14.08 -9.19 15.72
CA ASP A 496 13.69 -10.50 15.22
C ASP A 496 12.53 -11.00 16.08
N MET A 497 11.35 -11.16 15.46
CA MET A 497 10.08 -11.36 16.14
C MET A 497 9.27 -12.46 15.48
N ASP A 498 8.65 -13.29 16.30
CA ASP A 498 7.62 -14.25 15.93
C ASP A 498 6.29 -13.86 16.57
N TYR A 499 5.25 -13.82 15.76
CA TYR A 499 3.86 -13.59 16.16
C TYR A 499 3.03 -14.83 15.82
N SER A 500 2.20 -15.28 16.74
CA SER A 500 1.22 -16.34 16.49
C SER A 500 -0.19 -15.88 16.78
N PHE A 501 -1.15 -16.43 16.06
CA PHE A 501 -2.58 -16.15 16.21
C PHE A 501 -3.37 -17.45 16.26
N LEU A 502 -4.33 -17.48 17.17
CA LEU A 502 -5.42 -18.46 17.22
C LEU A 502 -6.71 -17.69 17.43
N ALA A 503 -7.64 -17.82 16.50
CA ALA A 503 -8.85 -17.02 16.55
C ALA A 503 -10.10 -17.82 16.15
N PRO A 504 -10.77 -18.48 17.11
CA PRO A 504 -12.10 -19.03 16.89
C PRO A 504 -13.12 -17.91 16.67
N TYR A 505 -14.05 -18.15 15.75
CA TYR A 505 -15.11 -17.21 15.46
C TYR A 505 -16.42 -17.90 15.10
N ALA A 506 -17.52 -17.17 15.27
CA ALA A 506 -18.85 -17.62 14.87
C ALA A 506 -19.67 -16.45 14.34
N SER A 507 -20.59 -16.75 13.45
CA SER A 507 -21.58 -15.79 13.00
C SER A 507 -22.93 -16.45 12.79
N VAL A 508 -23.99 -15.66 13.01
CA VAL A 508 -25.38 -16.03 12.74
C VAL A 508 -26.03 -14.94 11.90
N ASN A 509 -26.85 -15.34 10.95
CA ASN A 509 -27.69 -14.40 10.19
C ASN A 509 -29.03 -15.04 9.92
N TYR A 510 -30.10 -14.43 10.41
CA TYR A 510 -31.46 -14.86 10.19
C TYR A 510 -32.16 -13.93 9.21
N HIS A 511 -32.60 -14.48 8.12
CA HIS A 511 -33.33 -13.78 7.07
C HIS A 511 -34.77 -14.30 7.00
N VAL A 512 -35.73 -13.44 7.28
CA VAL A 512 -37.17 -13.76 7.24
C VAL A 512 -37.94 -12.65 6.54
N GLY A 513 -38.57 -12.95 5.44
CA GLY A 513 -39.31 -11.98 4.64
C GLY A 513 -38.41 -10.82 4.18
N LYS A 514 -38.72 -9.61 4.65
CA LYS A 514 -37.95 -8.39 4.35
C LYS A 514 -36.82 -8.07 5.34
N LEU A 515 -36.69 -8.85 6.41
CA LEU A 515 -35.78 -8.56 7.52
C LEU A 515 -34.63 -9.55 7.55
N ALA A 516 -33.41 -9.06 7.67
CA ALA A 516 -32.23 -9.85 7.99
C ALA A 516 -31.55 -9.28 9.25
N ILE A 517 -31.33 -10.12 10.25
CA ILE A 517 -30.62 -9.77 11.49
C ILE A 517 -29.41 -10.66 11.58
N GLY A 518 -28.25 -10.06 11.80
CA GLY A 518 -26.99 -10.82 11.90
C GLY A 518 -26.12 -10.38 13.06
N GLY A 519 -25.38 -11.34 13.62
CA GLY A 519 -24.40 -11.09 14.64
C GLY A 519 -23.17 -11.97 14.43
N SER A 520 -22.03 -11.53 14.92
CA SER A 520 -20.77 -12.26 14.81
C SER A 520 -19.86 -11.96 15.98
N LEU A 521 -19.06 -12.94 16.33
CA LEU A 521 -18.11 -12.90 17.43
C LEU A 521 -16.81 -13.57 17.00
N ARG A 522 -15.68 -12.99 17.38
CA ARG A 522 -14.35 -13.54 17.20
C ARG A 522 -13.52 -13.30 18.45
N TYR A 523 -12.76 -14.28 18.86
CA TYR A 523 -11.80 -14.16 19.95
C TYR A 523 -10.40 -14.40 19.40
N ASP A 524 -9.60 -13.33 19.33
CA ASP A 524 -8.21 -13.40 18.90
C ASP A 524 -7.32 -13.53 20.13
N THR A 525 -6.43 -14.53 20.13
CA THR A 525 -5.38 -14.72 21.11
C THR A 525 -4.09 -15.14 20.44
N GLY A 526 -2.97 -14.84 21.07
CA GLY A 526 -1.67 -15.17 20.53
C GLY A 526 -0.54 -14.60 21.36
N HIS A 527 0.66 -14.72 20.83
CA HIS A 527 1.85 -14.22 21.49
C HIS A 527 2.81 -13.54 20.51
N ALA A 528 3.64 -12.67 21.07
CA ALA A 528 4.78 -12.04 20.43
C ALA A 528 6.03 -12.43 21.21
N ARG A 529 7.00 -13.03 20.53
CA ARG A 529 8.27 -13.50 21.09
C ARG A 529 9.41 -13.04 20.21
N GLY A 530 10.54 -12.71 20.80
CA GLY A 530 11.72 -12.34 20.05
C GLY A 530 12.68 -11.43 20.79
N SER A 531 13.45 -10.66 20.05
CA SER A 531 14.42 -9.72 20.60
C SER A 531 14.52 -8.45 19.75
N MET A 532 14.97 -7.38 20.38
CA MET A 532 15.25 -6.11 19.73
C MET A 532 16.59 -5.54 20.20
N VAL A 533 17.27 -4.82 19.31
CA VAL A 533 18.59 -4.22 19.56
C VAL A 533 18.57 -2.77 19.06
N GLY A 534 18.98 -1.84 19.91
CA GLY A 534 19.09 -0.43 19.58
C GLY A 534 19.58 0.39 20.75
N ALA A 535 20.33 1.46 20.49
CA ALA A 535 20.84 2.35 21.52
C ALA A 535 19.73 3.16 22.22
N ASP A 536 18.62 3.38 21.53
CA ASP A 536 17.46 4.11 22.07
C ASP A 536 16.62 3.31 23.08
N LEU A 537 16.95 2.04 23.32
CA LEU A 537 16.40 1.24 24.42
C LEU A 537 16.95 1.69 25.79
N GLY A 538 17.99 2.56 25.84
CA GLY A 538 18.60 3.03 27.10
C GLY A 538 19.41 1.95 27.83
N GLY A 539 19.51 2.08 29.17
CA GLY A 539 20.19 1.06 30.00
C GLY A 539 21.69 0.92 29.72
N GLY A 540 22.36 2.03 29.35
CA GLY A 540 23.80 2.04 29.07
C GLY A 540 24.19 1.53 27.66
N ARG A 541 23.21 1.23 26.81
CA ARG A 541 23.46 0.79 25.42
C ARG A 541 24.09 1.95 24.63
N SER A 542 25.29 1.72 24.12
CA SER A 542 26.01 2.66 23.26
C SER A 542 25.94 2.19 21.80
N GLY A 543 25.72 3.11 20.89
CA GLY A 543 25.61 2.80 19.46
C GLY A 543 26.42 3.73 18.57
N THR A 544 27.31 4.58 19.12
CA THR A 544 28.26 5.39 18.32
C THR A 544 29.64 4.80 18.45
N VAL A 545 30.29 4.57 17.31
CA VAL A 545 31.67 4.03 17.23
C VAL A 545 32.45 4.83 16.22
N SER A 546 33.79 4.78 16.34
CA SER A 546 34.72 5.13 15.26
C SER A 546 35.03 3.85 14.49
N TYR A 547 34.85 3.86 13.17
CA TYR A 547 35.02 2.69 12.33
C TYR A 547 35.55 3.10 10.96
N ASP A 548 36.61 2.46 10.49
CA ASP A 548 37.17 2.64 9.15
C ASP A 548 36.19 1.97 8.14
N MET A 549 35.31 2.79 7.57
CA MET A 549 34.19 2.33 6.71
C MET A 549 34.66 1.99 5.29
N ASN A 550 35.73 2.66 4.81
CA ASN A 550 36.26 2.48 3.47
C ASN A 550 37.49 1.57 3.42
N GLY A 551 38.04 1.20 4.57
CA GLY A 551 39.19 0.29 4.67
C GLY A 551 40.52 0.92 4.29
N ASP A 552 40.66 2.26 4.38
CA ASP A 552 41.91 2.98 4.01
C ASP A 552 42.93 3.08 5.15
N GLY A 553 42.61 2.56 6.31
CA GLY A 553 43.46 2.58 7.52
C GLY A 553 43.47 3.90 8.27
N ARG A 554 42.58 4.83 7.94
CA ARG A 554 42.44 6.14 8.59
C ARG A 554 41.01 6.33 9.06
N ILE A 555 40.81 7.10 10.13
CA ILE A 555 39.48 7.47 10.62
C ILE A 555 39.21 8.91 10.20
N SER A 556 38.33 9.08 9.24
CA SER A 556 37.83 10.38 8.78
C SER A 556 36.78 10.97 9.74
N ALA A 557 36.46 12.25 9.59
CA ALA A 557 35.44 12.89 10.43
C ALA A 557 34.04 12.18 10.36
N PRO A 558 33.51 11.74 9.21
CA PRO A 558 32.31 10.90 9.15
C PRO A 558 32.44 9.56 9.89
N GLU A 559 33.62 8.97 9.88
CA GLU A 559 33.89 7.66 10.49
C GLU A 559 33.96 7.69 12.01
N THR A 560 34.04 8.89 12.61
CA THR A 560 33.82 9.08 14.04
C THR A 560 32.33 9.12 14.41
N ARG A 561 31.41 9.15 13.43
CA ARG A 561 29.96 9.28 13.57
C ARG A 561 29.22 8.06 12.98
N VAL A 562 29.73 6.87 13.26
CA VAL A 562 29.14 5.61 12.80
C VAL A 562 28.13 5.09 13.83
N SER A 563 26.93 4.79 13.38
CA SER A 563 25.92 4.15 14.23
C SER A 563 26.04 2.63 14.13
N ALA A 564 26.41 2.00 15.25
CA ALA A 564 26.46 0.55 15.41
C ALA A 564 25.28 0.05 16.26
N LEU A 565 24.91 -1.21 16.07
CA LEU A 565 23.98 -1.90 16.96
C LEU A 565 24.71 -2.38 18.22
N PRO A 566 24.16 -2.16 19.42
CA PRO A 566 24.74 -2.70 20.67
C PRO A 566 24.41 -4.21 20.79
N LEU A 567 25.03 -5.04 19.95
CA LEU A 567 24.70 -6.47 19.78
C LEU A 567 24.89 -7.29 21.07
N GLY A 568 25.78 -6.86 21.98
CA GLY A 568 25.99 -7.50 23.29
C GLY A 568 24.88 -7.24 24.31
N GLN A 569 23.89 -6.37 24.00
CA GLN A 569 22.85 -5.96 24.92
C GLN A 569 21.46 -5.98 24.27
N PRO A 570 20.99 -7.11 23.74
CA PRO A 570 19.64 -7.23 23.21
C PRO A 570 18.61 -7.06 24.33
N ALA A 571 17.42 -6.59 24.00
CA ALA A 571 16.26 -6.62 24.89
C ALA A 571 15.29 -7.70 24.43
N PRO A 572 14.79 -8.52 25.33
CA PRO A 572 13.78 -9.53 24.97
C PRO A 572 12.44 -8.89 24.63
N VAL A 573 11.60 -9.62 23.90
CA VAL A 573 10.17 -9.34 23.72
C VAL A 573 9.42 -10.63 24.02
N ASN A 574 8.47 -10.58 24.97
CA ASN A 574 7.76 -11.76 25.43
C ASN A 574 6.42 -11.35 26.05
N TYR A 575 5.40 -11.15 25.21
CA TYR A 575 4.06 -10.83 25.69
C TYR A 575 2.98 -11.60 24.95
N ASP A 576 1.84 -11.72 25.61
CA ASP A 576 0.63 -12.32 25.06
C ASP A 576 -0.39 -11.22 24.78
N PHE A 577 -1.24 -11.47 23.79
CA PHE A 577 -2.37 -10.61 23.48
C PHE A 577 -3.66 -11.42 23.39
N ARG A 578 -4.76 -10.77 23.74
CA ARG A 578 -6.10 -11.32 23.58
C ARG A 578 -7.12 -10.21 23.48
N TYR A 579 -8.04 -10.35 22.54
CA TYR A 579 -9.15 -9.41 22.41
C TYR A 579 -10.36 -10.06 21.74
N VAL A 580 -11.52 -9.42 21.94
CA VAL A 580 -12.78 -9.84 21.33
C VAL A 580 -13.17 -8.84 20.27
N SER A 581 -13.52 -9.33 19.09
CA SER A 581 -14.14 -8.55 18.01
C SER A 581 -15.56 -9.04 17.81
N TYR A 582 -16.52 -8.14 17.64
CA TYR A 582 -17.91 -8.52 17.41
C TYR A 582 -18.64 -7.48 16.56
N SER A 583 -19.70 -7.93 15.91
CA SER A 583 -20.61 -7.03 15.22
C SER A 583 -22.05 -7.53 15.30
N VAL A 584 -23.01 -6.61 15.32
CA VAL A 584 -24.43 -6.87 15.20
C VAL A 584 -25.03 -5.90 14.20
N GLY A 585 -25.90 -6.40 13.33
CA GLY A 585 -26.51 -5.58 12.30
C GLY A 585 -27.88 -6.06 11.89
N VAL A 586 -28.65 -5.13 11.36
CA VAL A 586 -29.98 -5.36 10.82
C VAL A 586 -30.04 -4.77 9.40
N ASN A 587 -30.69 -5.50 8.49
CA ASN A 587 -30.99 -5.04 7.14
C ASN A 587 -32.48 -5.24 6.88
N TYR A 588 -33.15 -4.21 6.40
CA TYR A 588 -34.57 -4.23 6.07
C TYR A 588 -34.78 -3.89 4.61
N ARG A 589 -35.27 -4.84 3.83
CA ARG A 589 -35.63 -4.71 2.43
C ARG A 589 -37.01 -4.06 2.31
N ALA A 590 -37.07 -2.73 2.35
CA ALA A 590 -38.34 -1.99 2.33
C ALA A 590 -39.12 -2.22 1.04
N ALA A 591 -38.43 -2.26 -0.10
CA ALA A 591 -38.92 -2.60 -1.41
C ALA A 591 -37.88 -3.44 -2.17
N GLU A 592 -38.27 -4.05 -3.30
CA GLU A 592 -37.31 -4.83 -4.11
C GLU A 592 -36.04 -4.06 -4.46
N PRO A 593 -36.09 -2.78 -4.90
CA PRO A 593 -34.87 -2.01 -5.19
C PRO A 593 -34.24 -1.31 -3.98
N LEU A 594 -34.85 -1.33 -2.78
CA LEU A 594 -34.48 -0.46 -1.66
C LEU A 594 -34.33 -1.23 -0.36
N ALA A 595 -33.16 -1.10 0.25
CA ALA A 595 -32.87 -1.62 1.58
C ALA A 595 -32.30 -0.53 2.51
N PHE A 596 -32.60 -0.66 3.81
CA PHE A 596 -31.99 0.11 4.89
C PHE A 596 -31.23 -0.82 5.81
N PHE A 597 -30.14 -0.33 6.40
CA PHE A 597 -29.38 -1.12 7.34
C PHE A 597 -28.83 -0.28 8.49
N ALA A 598 -28.56 -0.95 9.60
CA ALA A 598 -27.79 -0.41 10.71
C ALA A 598 -26.86 -1.50 11.26
N ARG A 599 -25.68 -1.11 11.74
CA ARG A 599 -24.69 -2.03 12.30
C ARG A 599 -23.87 -1.34 13.38
N TYR A 600 -23.61 -2.07 14.43
CA TYR A 600 -22.58 -1.74 15.42
C TYR A 600 -21.48 -2.80 15.40
N SER A 601 -20.23 -2.36 15.55
CA SER A 601 -19.09 -3.25 15.58
C SER A 601 -18.00 -2.76 16.53
N ARG A 602 -17.25 -3.72 17.06
CA ARG A 602 -16.00 -3.53 17.78
C ARG A 602 -14.96 -4.50 17.22
N GLY A 603 -13.83 -3.99 16.79
CA GLY A 603 -12.72 -4.80 16.30
C GLY A 603 -11.42 -4.43 16.99
N GLY A 604 -10.52 -5.39 17.12
CA GLY A 604 -9.19 -5.19 17.66
C GLY A 604 -8.10 -5.34 16.61
N ARG A 605 -6.91 -4.78 16.90
CA ARG A 605 -5.67 -4.94 16.15
C ARG A 605 -4.48 -5.01 17.08
N VAL A 606 -3.62 -6.00 16.91
CA VAL A 606 -2.37 -6.17 17.67
C VAL A 606 -1.37 -5.07 17.30
N ASN A 607 -0.69 -4.50 18.29
CA ASN A 607 0.22 -3.38 18.08
C ASN A 607 1.62 -3.78 17.60
N ALA A 608 1.94 -5.03 17.45
CA ALA A 608 3.15 -5.58 16.83
C ALA A 608 4.41 -4.69 17.04
N ASP A 609 5.03 -4.30 15.90
CA ASP A 609 6.23 -3.46 15.91
C ASP A 609 6.01 -2.01 16.38
N LYS A 610 4.77 -1.53 16.43
CA LYS A 610 4.45 -0.14 16.84
C LYS A 610 4.73 0.16 18.30
N ILE A 611 4.87 -0.87 19.12
CA ILE A 611 5.23 -0.74 20.54
C ILE A 611 6.65 -1.21 20.85
N LEU A 612 7.36 -1.80 19.89
CA LEU A 612 8.79 -2.07 20.02
C LEU A 612 9.56 -0.73 20.15
N PHE A 613 10.64 -0.73 20.89
CA PHE A 613 11.45 0.47 21.15
C PHE A 613 10.68 1.62 21.83
N THR A 614 9.60 1.30 22.55
CA THR A 614 8.79 2.27 23.33
C THR A 614 8.75 1.85 24.80
N SER A 615 8.25 2.74 25.65
CA SER A 615 8.03 2.45 27.07
C SER A 615 6.90 1.43 27.33
N ALA A 616 6.25 0.92 26.29
CA ALA A 616 5.22 -0.11 26.42
C ALA A 616 5.80 -1.49 26.78
N ILE A 617 7.07 -1.72 26.44
CA ILE A 617 7.78 -2.98 26.72
C ILE A 617 8.86 -2.72 27.78
N ASP A 618 8.88 -3.53 28.81
CA ASP A 618 9.96 -3.59 29.79
C ASP A 618 11.18 -4.28 29.15
N ASN A 619 12.26 -3.54 28.96
CA ASN A 619 13.44 -4.00 28.24
C ASN A 619 14.24 -5.11 28.95
N ALA A 620 13.97 -5.38 30.24
CA ALA A 620 14.61 -6.45 30.98
C ALA A 620 13.85 -7.76 30.88
N THR A 621 12.53 -7.71 30.88
CA THR A 621 11.65 -8.90 30.91
C THR A 621 10.98 -9.19 29.58
N GLY A 622 10.91 -8.20 28.66
CA GLY A 622 10.18 -8.29 27.40
C GLY A 622 8.67 -8.24 27.56
N LYS A 623 8.16 -8.08 28.78
CA LYS A 623 6.72 -8.02 29.06
C LYS A 623 6.16 -6.63 28.81
N LEU A 624 4.86 -6.57 28.53
CA LEU A 624 4.15 -5.29 28.48
C LEU A 624 4.05 -4.69 29.89
N VAL A 625 4.30 -3.37 29.98
CA VAL A 625 4.08 -2.59 31.20
C VAL A 625 2.59 -2.58 31.56
N GLU A 626 1.73 -2.48 30.54
CA GLU A 626 0.28 -2.59 30.68
C GLU A 626 -0.27 -3.52 29.58
N ALA A 627 -0.97 -4.56 29.97
CA ALA A 627 -1.51 -5.59 29.06
C ALA A 627 -2.42 -4.99 27.93
N ARG A 628 -3.09 -3.87 28.20
CA ARG A 628 -3.94 -3.18 27.22
C ARG A 628 -3.15 -2.57 26.03
N GLN A 629 -1.84 -2.37 26.16
CA GLN A 629 -0.98 -1.86 25.10
C GLN A 629 -0.71 -2.89 24.00
N ALA A 630 -1.09 -4.16 24.22
CA ALA A 630 -0.94 -5.21 23.25
C ALA A 630 -1.75 -4.99 21.97
N TYR A 631 -2.87 -4.27 22.06
CA TYR A 631 -3.78 -4.08 20.94
C TYR A 631 -4.55 -2.77 21.01
N ASP A 632 -4.95 -2.28 19.85
CA ASP A 632 -5.84 -1.14 19.69
C ASP A 632 -7.25 -1.57 19.32
N VAL A 633 -8.24 -0.73 19.63
CA VAL A 633 -9.65 -1.01 19.41
C VAL A 633 -10.28 0.07 18.54
N VAL A 634 -11.07 -0.37 17.56
CA VAL A 634 -11.98 0.52 16.82
C VAL A 634 -13.43 0.09 17.10
N LYS A 635 -14.26 1.04 17.50
CA LYS A 635 -15.72 0.87 17.67
C LYS A 635 -16.43 1.71 16.62
N GLN A 636 -17.39 1.13 15.93
CA GLN A 636 -18.11 1.82 14.86
C GLN A 636 -19.60 1.58 14.95
N LEU A 637 -20.38 2.64 14.71
CA LEU A 637 -21.80 2.61 14.44
C LEU A 637 -22.00 3.12 13.01
N GLU A 638 -22.71 2.39 12.20
CA GLU A 638 -23.06 2.77 10.84
C GLU A 638 -24.52 2.47 10.52
N GLY A 639 -25.10 3.26 9.64
CA GLY A 639 -26.42 3.02 9.11
C GLY A 639 -26.60 3.71 7.77
N GLY A 640 -27.46 3.16 6.94
CA GLY A 640 -27.61 3.69 5.60
C GLY A 640 -28.72 3.07 4.78
N MET A 641 -28.75 3.47 3.52
CA MET A 641 -29.67 2.96 2.51
C MET A 641 -28.91 2.44 1.30
N LYS A 642 -29.49 1.47 0.62
CA LYS A 642 -28.99 0.90 -0.64
C LYS A 642 -30.14 0.83 -1.62
N PHE A 643 -29.88 1.28 -2.83
CA PHE A 643 -30.86 1.30 -3.92
C PHE A 643 -30.25 0.73 -5.20
N ARG A 644 -31.02 -0.11 -5.91
CA ARG A 644 -30.63 -0.64 -7.22
C ARG A 644 -31.86 -0.88 -8.07
N GLN A 645 -31.98 -0.13 -9.17
CA GLN A 645 -33.07 -0.31 -10.14
C GLN A 645 -32.69 0.28 -11.50
N ASN A 646 -33.02 -0.42 -12.58
CA ASN A 646 -32.92 0.09 -13.95
C ASN A 646 -31.53 0.66 -14.32
N GLY A 647 -30.47 -0.06 -13.96
CA GLY A 647 -29.11 0.37 -14.24
C GLY A 647 -28.61 1.53 -13.35
N ILE A 648 -29.35 1.90 -12.31
CA ILE A 648 -28.94 2.87 -11.30
C ILE A 648 -28.68 2.14 -9.99
N THR A 649 -27.53 2.42 -9.38
CA THR A 649 -27.19 2.01 -8.02
C THR A 649 -26.90 3.25 -7.19
N PHE A 650 -27.33 3.25 -5.94
CA PHE A 650 -27.03 4.31 -4.99
C PHE A 650 -26.93 3.75 -3.58
N ASN A 651 -25.85 4.06 -2.88
CA ASN A 651 -25.64 3.69 -1.49
C ASN A 651 -25.26 4.94 -0.70
N ALA A 652 -25.90 5.14 0.44
CA ALA A 652 -25.57 6.18 1.39
C ALA A 652 -25.33 5.55 2.76
N THR A 653 -24.22 5.85 3.41
CA THR A 653 -23.86 5.32 4.73
C THR A 653 -23.39 6.46 5.62
N ALA A 654 -24.09 6.71 6.72
CA ALA A 654 -23.60 7.53 7.81
C ALA A 654 -22.81 6.67 8.81
N PHE A 655 -21.72 7.19 9.36
CA PHE A 655 -20.88 6.45 10.30
C PHE A 655 -20.39 7.33 11.46
N LEU A 656 -20.14 6.67 12.59
CA LEU A 656 -19.46 7.21 13.76
C LEU A 656 -18.46 6.16 14.24
N ALA A 657 -17.20 6.54 14.41
CA ALA A 657 -16.17 5.63 14.89
C ALA A 657 -15.32 6.28 16.01
N TYR A 658 -14.83 5.41 16.89
CA TYR A 658 -13.86 5.70 17.93
C TYR A 658 -12.69 4.74 17.77
N ALA A 659 -11.46 5.27 17.80
CA ALA A 659 -10.25 4.45 17.65
C ALA A 659 -9.25 4.79 18.77
N ASP A 660 -8.61 3.74 19.29
CA ASP A 660 -7.37 3.84 20.06
C ASP A 660 -6.19 3.67 19.08
N ASP A 661 -5.09 4.38 19.31
CA ASP A 661 -3.89 4.35 18.46
C ASP A 661 -2.61 4.45 19.27
N HIS A 662 -1.98 3.32 19.52
CA HIS A 662 -0.60 3.24 19.96
C HIS A 662 0.31 3.21 18.73
N ASN A 663 1.19 4.19 18.60
CA ASN A 663 2.03 4.30 17.43
C ASN A 663 3.40 4.89 17.78
N GLN A 664 4.34 4.75 16.85
CA GLN A 664 5.59 5.45 16.86
C GLN A 664 5.73 6.22 15.55
N LEU A 665 5.93 7.54 15.65
CA LEU A 665 6.14 8.36 14.46
C LEU A 665 7.50 8.02 13.87
N ASN A 666 7.46 7.46 12.67
CA ASN A 666 8.68 7.07 11.97
C ASN A 666 9.54 8.29 11.70
N GLY A 667 10.81 8.15 12.04
CA GLY A 667 11.79 9.17 11.82
C GLY A 667 12.08 10.11 13.00
N LEU A 668 11.25 10.11 14.04
CA LEU A 668 11.45 10.97 15.21
C LEU A 668 11.63 10.19 16.52
N ALA A 669 11.53 8.87 16.52
CA ALA A 669 11.46 8.04 17.73
C ALA A 669 10.37 8.49 18.72
N THR A 670 9.38 9.24 18.23
CA THR A 670 8.32 9.79 19.07
C THR A 670 7.22 8.75 19.23
N GLN A 671 7.03 8.31 20.45
CA GLN A 671 5.91 7.45 20.83
C GLN A 671 4.63 8.28 20.89
N THR A 672 3.53 7.73 20.41
CA THR A 672 2.19 8.32 20.53
C THR A 672 1.21 7.30 21.09
N TYR A 673 0.31 7.79 21.96
CA TYR A 673 -0.88 7.08 22.36
C TYR A 673 -2.06 8.05 22.34
N ARG A 674 -3.02 7.79 21.43
CA ARG A 674 -4.11 8.71 21.12
C ARG A 674 -5.46 8.02 21.08
N LYS A 675 -6.49 8.80 21.31
CA LYS A 675 -7.89 8.43 21.04
C LYS A 675 -8.46 9.36 20.00
N TYR A 676 -9.16 8.76 19.06
CA TYR A 676 -9.81 9.49 17.96
C TYR A 676 -11.31 9.29 17.98
N ARG A 677 -12.03 10.31 17.51
CA ARG A 677 -13.43 10.21 17.13
C ARG A 677 -13.58 10.72 15.71
N THR A 678 -14.24 9.97 14.86
CA THR A 678 -14.56 10.36 13.50
C THR A 678 -16.02 10.06 13.19
N TYR A 679 -16.65 10.92 12.41
CA TYR A 679 -17.98 10.69 11.85
C TYR A 679 -18.08 11.26 10.45
N GLY A 680 -19.02 10.77 9.66
CA GLY A 680 -19.17 11.23 8.30
C GLY A 680 -20.26 10.54 7.52
N LEU A 681 -20.23 10.77 6.22
CA LEU A 681 -21.16 10.25 5.23
C LEU A 681 -20.39 9.72 4.03
N GLU A 682 -20.68 8.49 3.64
CA GLU A 682 -20.22 7.88 2.39
C GLU A 682 -21.39 7.81 1.42
N LEU A 683 -21.21 8.36 0.21
CA LEU A 683 -22.13 8.24 -0.90
C LEU A 683 -21.42 7.49 -2.03
N GLU A 684 -22.08 6.52 -2.63
CA GLU A 684 -21.61 5.76 -3.77
C GLU A 684 -22.75 5.57 -4.74
N GLY A 685 -22.53 5.89 -6.00
CA GLY A 685 -23.52 5.76 -7.05
C GLY A 685 -22.95 5.21 -8.33
N GLY A 686 -23.80 4.53 -9.08
CA GLY A 686 -23.50 4.06 -10.43
C GLY A 686 -24.72 4.25 -11.32
N ILE A 687 -24.47 4.56 -12.58
CA ILE A 687 -25.48 4.60 -13.64
C ILE A 687 -24.94 3.89 -14.86
N ARG A 688 -25.80 3.08 -15.50
CA ARG A 688 -25.55 2.50 -16.82
C ARG A 688 -26.79 2.66 -17.68
N ARG A 689 -26.63 3.38 -18.79
CA ARG A 689 -27.71 3.62 -19.76
C ARG A 689 -27.17 3.56 -21.19
N GLY A 690 -27.52 2.50 -21.91
CA GLY A 690 -26.96 2.25 -23.23
C GLY A 690 -25.44 2.17 -23.18
N PRO A 691 -24.72 2.93 -24.04
CA PRO A 691 -23.27 2.94 -24.05
C PRO A 691 -22.67 3.75 -22.90
N PHE A 692 -23.43 4.58 -22.21
CA PHE A 692 -22.94 5.41 -21.12
C PHE A 692 -22.96 4.66 -19.79
N SER A 693 -21.86 4.73 -19.06
CA SER A 693 -21.80 4.33 -17.65
C SER A 693 -20.95 5.30 -16.84
N MET A 694 -21.28 5.42 -15.56
CA MET A 694 -20.52 6.25 -14.61
C MET A 694 -20.59 5.60 -13.23
N THR A 695 -19.46 5.54 -12.55
CA THR A 695 -19.40 5.32 -11.11
C THR A 695 -18.94 6.60 -10.44
N ALA A 696 -19.51 6.92 -9.29
CA ALA A 696 -19.13 8.10 -8.51
C ALA A 696 -19.19 7.81 -7.01
N GLY A 697 -18.36 8.48 -6.24
CA GLY A 697 -18.34 8.41 -4.80
C GLY A 697 -17.99 9.75 -4.18
N ALA A 698 -18.54 9.99 -2.98
CA ALA A 698 -18.23 11.13 -2.15
C ALA A 698 -18.13 10.70 -0.70
N THR A 699 -17.06 11.08 -0.02
CA THR A 699 -16.89 10.78 1.39
C THR A 699 -16.66 12.09 2.14
N TYR A 700 -17.59 12.41 3.03
CA TYR A 700 -17.42 13.45 4.03
C TYR A 700 -16.90 12.84 5.32
N THR A 701 -15.86 13.43 5.90
CA THR A 701 -15.27 12.94 7.15
C THR A 701 -14.90 14.11 8.05
N LYS A 702 -15.29 14.02 9.31
CA LYS A 702 -14.81 14.91 10.38
C LYS A 702 -14.21 14.09 11.49
N ALA A 703 -12.90 14.22 11.67
CA ALA A 703 -12.13 13.49 12.66
C ALA A 703 -11.51 14.46 13.69
N LYS A 704 -11.37 14.00 14.94
CA LYS A 704 -10.71 14.73 16.02
C LYS A 704 -9.88 13.80 16.89
N ILE A 705 -8.74 14.28 17.36
CA ILE A 705 -7.98 13.72 18.47
C ILE A 705 -8.77 14.06 19.74
N THR A 706 -9.35 13.07 20.40
CA THR A 706 -10.15 13.29 21.62
C THR A 706 -9.30 13.24 22.87
N LYS A 707 -8.14 12.60 22.79
CA LYS A 707 -7.12 12.56 23.84
C LYS A 707 -5.77 12.20 23.24
N ASP A 708 -4.73 12.92 23.63
CA ASP A 708 -3.33 12.51 23.44
C ASP A 708 -2.72 12.34 24.83
N TYR A 709 -2.07 11.21 25.07
CA TYR A 709 -1.52 10.89 26.41
C TYR A 709 -0.10 11.44 26.60
N PHE A 710 0.59 11.80 25.53
CA PHE A 710 1.94 12.33 25.54
C PHE A 710 1.98 13.84 25.27
N ASP A 711 1.07 14.35 24.44
CA ASP A 711 0.95 15.76 24.13
C ASP A 711 -0.52 16.22 24.23
N PRO A 712 -0.97 16.63 25.43
CA PRO A 712 -2.34 17.08 25.64
C PRO A 712 -2.77 18.28 24.79
N THR A 713 -1.82 19.07 24.24
CA THR A 713 -2.12 20.24 23.40
C THR A 713 -2.75 19.86 22.06
N LEU A 714 -2.61 18.60 21.65
CA LEU A 714 -3.22 18.06 20.44
C LEU A 714 -4.68 17.64 20.64
N THR A 715 -5.17 17.62 21.89
CA THR A 715 -6.58 17.30 22.18
C THR A 715 -7.52 18.33 21.54
N GLY A 716 -8.52 17.85 20.80
CA GLY A 716 -9.46 18.67 20.03
C GLY A 716 -9.02 19.01 18.62
N LYS A 717 -7.74 18.79 18.26
CA LYS A 717 -7.20 19.02 16.93
C LYS A 717 -7.69 17.97 15.92
N GLU A 718 -7.65 18.33 14.63
CA GLU A 718 -7.89 17.42 13.54
C GLU A 718 -6.62 16.57 13.29
N PRO A 719 -6.75 15.26 13.02
CA PRO A 719 -5.61 14.45 12.60
C PRO A 719 -5.01 15.02 11.30
N ARG A 720 -3.68 15.02 11.24
CA ARG A 720 -2.98 15.40 10.01
C ARG A 720 -3.47 14.63 8.79
N HIS A 721 -3.36 15.25 7.61
CA HIS A 721 -3.70 14.67 6.32
C HIS A 721 -5.17 14.21 6.22
N GLN A 722 -6.07 14.72 7.04
CA GLN A 722 -7.48 14.34 7.00
C GLN A 722 -8.30 15.41 6.25
N PRO A 723 -8.63 15.20 4.96
CA PRO A 723 -9.52 16.10 4.22
C PRO A 723 -10.96 15.93 4.70
N ALA A 724 -11.74 17.01 4.63
CA ALA A 724 -13.17 16.95 4.92
C ALA A 724 -13.94 16.18 3.82
N TRP A 725 -13.56 16.36 2.55
CA TRP A 725 -14.18 15.69 1.43
C TRP A 725 -13.16 14.98 0.55
N THR A 726 -13.51 13.78 0.12
CA THR A 726 -12.89 13.06 -0.98
C THR A 726 -13.98 12.70 -1.98
N LEU A 727 -13.80 13.09 -3.25
CA LEU A 727 -14.75 12.87 -4.33
C LEU A 727 -14.06 12.10 -5.46
N GLN A 728 -14.76 11.16 -6.05
CA GLN A 728 -14.28 10.44 -7.24
C GLN A 728 -15.43 10.18 -8.22
N ALA A 729 -15.10 10.21 -9.52
CA ALA A 729 -16.02 9.85 -10.58
C ALA A 729 -15.28 9.25 -11.77
N THR A 730 -15.88 8.23 -12.37
CA THR A 730 -15.36 7.57 -13.58
C THR A 730 -16.50 7.45 -14.61
N PRO A 731 -16.79 8.51 -15.38
CA PRO A 731 -17.69 8.45 -16.53
C PRO A 731 -17.00 7.76 -17.70
N GLN A 732 -17.74 6.93 -18.44
CA GLN A 732 -17.28 6.30 -19.66
C GLN A 732 -18.39 6.05 -20.67
N VAL A 733 -18.00 5.96 -21.93
CA VAL A 733 -18.85 5.56 -23.06
C VAL A 733 -18.23 4.34 -23.72
N ASP A 734 -18.96 3.24 -23.71
CA ASP A 734 -18.56 1.97 -24.30
C ASP A 734 -19.34 1.74 -25.60
N THR A 735 -18.62 1.63 -26.71
CA THR A 735 -19.19 1.26 -28.00
C THR A 735 -18.52 0.00 -28.55
N ARG A 736 -19.02 -0.56 -29.62
CA ARG A 736 -18.38 -1.71 -30.27
C ARG A 736 -16.98 -1.38 -30.87
N TYR A 737 -16.69 -0.10 -31.08
CA TYR A 737 -15.43 0.36 -31.73
C TYR A 737 -14.44 0.94 -30.74
N ALA A 738 -14.95 1.55 -29.66
CA ALA A 738 -14.10 2.24 -28.71
C ALA A 738 -14.79 2.36 -27.34
N THR A 739 -13.97 2.36 -26.30
CA THR A 739 -14.30 2.80 -24.96
C THR A 739 -13.55 4.11 -24.68
N VAL A 740 -14.26 5.15 -24.27
CA VAL A 740 -13.67 6.44 -23.89
C VAL A 740 -14.16 6.81 -22.51
N GLY A 741 -13.25 7.18 -21.63
CA GLY A 741 -13.62 7.57 -20.27
C GLY A 741 -12.61 8.47 -19.59
N ALA A 742 -13.01 8.94 -18.41
CA ALA A 742 -12.20 9.78 -17.56
C ALA A 742 -12.27 9.28 -16.10
N SER A 743 -11.25 9.62 -15.32
CA SER A 743 -11.20 9.41 -13.87
C SER A 743 -10.91 10.75 -13.20
N VAL A 744 -11.79 11.20 -12.34
CA VAL A 744 -11.66 12.45 -11.59
C VAL A 744 -11.58 12.12 -10.11
N VAL A 745 -10.53 12.61 -9.43
CA VAL A 745 -10.37 12.47 -7.97
C VAL A 745 -10.09 13.84 -7.38
N THR A 746 -10.93 14.26 -6.44
CA THR A 746 -10.81 15.53 -5.71
C THR A 746 -10.66 15.27 -4.23
N ILE A 747 -9.68 15.94 -3.63
CA ILE A 747 -9.43 15.93 -2.18
C ILE A 747 -9.42 17.38 -1.71
N THR A 748 -10.18 17.70 -0.66
CA THR A 748 -10.17 19.04 -0.07
C THR A 748 -8.92 19.26 0.78
N SER A 749 -8.71 20.48 1.26
CA SER A 749 -7.58 20.82 2.12
C SER A 749 -7.56 20.01 3.42
N SER A 750 -6.37 19.84 3.99
CA SER A 750 -6.15 19.18 5.28
C SER A 750 -4.96 19.84 5.98
N TYR A 751 -4.71 19.50 7.24
CA TYR A 751 -3.52 19.98 7.93
C TYR A 751 -2.31 19.08 7.64
N SER A 752 -1.13 19.70 7.55
CA SER A 752 0.14 18.99 7.34
C SER A 752 0.56 18.18 8.56
N GLN A 753 0.30 18.70 9.75
CA GLN A 753 0.66 18.11 11.03
C GLN A 753 -0.49 18.23 12.05
N ASP A 754 -0.46 17.39 13.08
CA ASP A 754 -1.52 17.30 14.10
C ASP A 754 -1.71 18.59 14.93
N ILE A 755 -0.70 19.47 14.95
CA ILE A 755 -0.81 20.78 15.60
C ILE A 755 -1.77 21.74 14.91
N ASN A 756 -2.20 21.44 13.68
CA ASN A 756 -3.16 22.19 12.87
C ASN A 756 -2.75 23.65 12.58
N GLN A 757 -1.51 23.88 12.27
CA GLN A 757 -1.04 25.20 11.84
C GLN A 757 -1.04 25.32 10.32
N LEU A 758 -0.19 24.57 9.61
CA LEU A 758 -0.04 24.67 8.16
C LEU A 758 -1.12 23.84 7.45
N LYS A 759 -1.88 24.46 6.56
CA LYS A 759 -2.84 23.78 5.69
C LYS A 759 -2.17 23.30 4.40
N MET A 760 -2.42 22.08 4.03
CA MET A 760 -2.16 21.57 2.67
C MET A 760 -3.35 21.93 1.77
N PRO A 761 -3.12 22.55 0.62
CA PRO A 761 -4.20 22.86 -0.33
C PRO A 761 -4.89 21.59 -0.84
N GLY A 762 -6.19 21.68 -1.07
CA GLY A 762 -6.91 20.65 -1.81
C GLY A 762 -6.53 20.63 -3.29
N PHE A 763 -6.79 19.53 -3.96
CA PHE A 763 -6.48 19.35 -5.37
C PHE A 763 -7.46 18.41 -6.08
N THR A 764 -7.50 18.54 -7.41
CA THR A 764 -8.24 17.62 -8.30
C THR A 764 -7.28 17.07 -9.35
N THR A 765 -7.24 15.75 -9.50
CA THR A 765 -6.55 15.09 -10.60
C THR A 765 -7.57 14.52 -11.57
N VAL A 766 -7.27 14.63 -12.86
CA VAL A 766 -8.06 14.06 -13.95
C VAL A 766 -7.18 13.12 -14.74
N GLY A 767 -7.60 11.86 -14.83
CA GLY A 767 -7.09 10.87 -15.77
C GLY A 767 -8.05 10.69 -16.95
N GLY A 768 -7.60 9.99 -17.99
CA GLY A 768 -8.44 9.66 -19.13
C GLY A 768 -7.93 8.43 -19.85
N PHE A 769 -8.82 7.77 -20.55
CA PHE A 769 -8.49 6.60 -21.38
C PHE A 769 -9.32 6.55 -22.66
N VAL A 770 -8.68 6.12 -23.71
CA VAL A 770 -9.29 5.77 -25.01
C VAL A 770 -8.81 4.38 -25.37
N ILE A 771 -9.73 3.44 -25.52
CA ILE A 771 -9.45 2.06 -25.90
C ILE A 771 -10.17 1.81 -27.22
N LEU A 772 -9.44 1.60 -28.28
CA LEU A 772 -9.97 1.23 -29.60
C LEU A 772 -10.08 -0.29 -29.68
N HIS A 773 -11.15 -0.78 -30.30
CA HIS A 773 -11.43 -2.19 -30.55
C HIS A 773 -11.41 -2.48 -32.07
N PRO A 774 -10.21 -2.48 -32.74
CA PRO A 774 -10.12 -2.70 -34.20
C PRO A 774 -10.72 -4.07 -34.59
N THR A 775 -10.54 -5.06 -33.75
CA THR A 775 -11.12 -6.40 -33.88
C THR A 775 -11.59 -6.92 -32.53
N LYS A 776 -12.26 -8.06 -32.48
CA LYS A 776 -12.59 -8.72 -31.19
C LYS A 776 -11.37 -9.22 -30.42
N ALA A 777 -10.26 -9.46 -31.14
CA ALA A 777 -9.02 -9.99 -30.59
C ALA A 777 -8.01 -8.92 -30.20
N ILE A 778 -8.20 -7.66 -30.63
CA ILE A 778 -7.18 -6.61 -30.46
C ILE A 778 -7.81 -5.38 -29.82
N ASP A 779 -7.21 -4.93 -28.74
CA ASP A 779 -7.47 -3.63 -28.12
C ASP A 779 -6.20 -2.76 -28.19
N VAL A 780 -6.36 -1.49 -28.55
CA VAL A 780 -5.30 -0.48 -28.55
C VAL A 780 -5.70 0.62 -27.60
N ALA A 781 -4.96 0.82 -26.52
CA ALA A 781 -5.29 1.79 -25.50
C ALA A 781 -4.28 2.93 -25.43
N LEU A 782 -4.80 4.14 -25.21
CA LEU A 782 -4.07 5.31 -24.78
C LEU A 782 -4.64 5.71 -23.42
N THR A 783 -3.78 5.78 -22.39
CA THR A 783 -4.16 6.14 -21.04
C THR A 783 -3.32 7.30 -20.54
N GLY A 784 -3.92 8.15 -19.72
CA GLY A 784 -3.21 9.26 -19.10
C GLY A 784 -3.68 9.51 -17.68
N THR A 785 -2.76 9.81 -16.77
CA THR A 785 -3.07 10.21 -15.40
C THR A 785 -2.66 11.66 -15.17
N ASN A 786 -3.35 12.34 -14.25
CA ASN A 786 -3.09 13.74 -13.92
C ASN A 786 -2.82 14.61 -15.16
N LEU A 787 -3.71 14.56 -16.17
CA LEU A 787 -3.56 15.16 -17.50
C LEU A 787 -3.24 16.66 -17.46
N PHE A 788 -3.72 17.36 -16.43
CA PHE A 788 -3.56 18.81 -16.28
C PHE A 788 -2.38 19.19 -15.37
N ASN A 789 -1.51 18.24 -14.99
CA ASN A 789 -0.39 18.49 -14.07
C ASN A 789 -0.82 19.20 -12.77
N ALA A 790 -1.95 18.78 -12.19
CA ALA A 790 -2.40 19.33 -10.92
C ALA A 790 -1.36 19.08 -9.83
N LYS A 791 -1.00 20.14 -9.10
CA LYS A 791 -0.08 20.07 -7.96
C LYS A 791 -0.86 19.69 -6.72
N GLY A 792 -0.90 18.39 -6.38
CA GLY A 792 -1.50 17.87 -5.17
C GLY A 792 -0.43 17.45 -4.17
N PHE A 793 -0.60 17.76 -2.89
CA PHE A 793 0.35 17.38 -1.84
C PHE A 793 -0.27 16.36 -0.91
N LEU A 794 0.46 15.29 -0.66
CA LEU A 794 0.06 14.17 0.20
C LEU A 794 0.72 14.27 1.58
N ASP A 795 1.85 14.98 1.66
CA ASP A 795 2.61 15.18 2.88
C ASP A 795 3.44 16.46 2.75
N ILE A 796 3.48 17.25 3.81
CA ILE A 796 4.39 18.39 3.99
C ILE A 796 5.00 18.25 5.38
N ASN A 797 6.32 18.14 5.44
CA ASN A 797 7.01 17.84 6.68
C ASN A 797 7.17 19.05 7.62
N GLN A 798 6.61 20.21 7.27
CA GLN A 798 6.59 21.41 8.11
C GLN A 798 5.29 21.49 8.92
N ALA A 799 5.41 21.88 10.20
CA ALA A 799 4.27 22.17 11.06
C ALA A 799 3.69 23.57 10.79
N SER A 800 4.55 24.51 10.37
CA SER A 800 4.22 25.89 10.02
C SER A 800 5.08 26.36 8.86
N MET A 801 4.79 27.55 8.32
CA MET A 801 5.58 28.19 7.28
C MET A 801 7.03 28.38 7.74
N PRO A 802 8.02 27.84 6.99
CA PRO A 802 9.42 28.02 7.31
C PRO A 802 9.89 29.43 6.94
N ASN A 803 10.66 30.09 7.81
CA ASN A 803 11.23 31.42 7.51
C ASN A 803 12.16 31.44 6.30
N THR A 804 12.72 30.28 5.93
CA THR A 804 13.60 30.14 4.75
C THR A 804 12.82 30.14 3.43
N GLY A 805 11.49 30.01 3.46
CA GLY A 805 10.68 29.80 2.27
C GLY A 805 10.93 28.46 1.57
N ILE A 806 11.70 27.55 2.17
CA ILE A 806 12.02 26.22 1.67
C ILE A 806 11.50 25.18 2.65
N GLY A 807 10.71 24.24 2.13
CA GLY A 807 10.23 23.07 2.85
C GLY A 807 10.51 21.79 2.07
N TRP A 808 9.98 20.68 2.55
CA TRP A 808 9.94 19.45 1.77
C TRP A 808 8.58 18.78 1.87
N ALA A 809 8.17 18.26 0.72
CA ALA A 809 6.85 17.70 0.55
C ALA A 809 6.88 16.47 -0.36
N ARG A 810 5.79 15.73 -0.32
CA ARG A 810 5.48 14.63 -1.23
C ARG A 810 4.25 15.01 -2.04
N SER A 811 4.40 15.13 -3.37
CA SER A 811 3.28 15.42 -4.27
C SER A 811 2.69 14.15 -4.87
N VAL A 812 1.49 14.29 -5.42
CA VAL A 812 0.97 13.34 -6.41
C VAL A 812 1.90 13.28 -7.61
N GLN A 813 1.82 12.18 -8.36
CA GLN A 813 2.54 12.04 -9.63
C GLN A 813 2.09 13.11 -10.63
N GLY A 814 3.02 13.67 -11.40
CA GLY A 814 2.71 14.53 -12.54
C GLY A 814 1.98 13.77 -13.65
N ARG A 815 1.68 14.45 -14.75
CA ARG A 815 1.07 13.79 -15.90
C ARG A 815 1.93 12.62 -16.38
N THR A 816 1.25 11.50 -16.66
CA THR A 816 1.82 10.35 -17.36
C THR A 816 0.92 9.99 -18.54
N LEU A 817 1.53 9.61 -19.64
CA LEU A 817 0.86 9.07 -20.82
C LEU A 817 1.46 7.69 -21.12
N ALA A 818 0.61 6.72 -21.40
CA ALA A 818 1.02 5.38 -21.78
C ALA A 818 0.14 4.84 -22.90
N ALA A 819 0.75 4.01 -23.76
CA ALA A 819 0.03 3.25 -24.77
C ALA A 819 0.16 1.77 -24.52
N SER A 820 -0.85 1.00 -24.89
CA SER A 820 -0.79 -0.46 -24.85
C SER A 820 -1.52 -1.10 -26.02
N VAL A 821 -1.03 -2.28 -26.39
CA VAL A 821 -1.72 -3.18 -27.33
C VAL A 821 -1.97 -4.49 -26.60
N ARG A 822 -3.20 -4.95 -26.65
CA ARG A 822 -3.67 -6.18 -26.01
C ARG A 822 -4.25 -7.11 -27.07
N PHE A 823 -3.78 -8.35 -27.06
CA PHE A 823 -4.34 -9.45 -27.84
C PHE A 823 -5.13 -10.36 -26.92
N ASN A 824 -6.41 -10.55 -27.24
CA ASN A 824 -7.33 -11.45 -26.55
C ASN A 824 -7.51 -12.72 -27.40
N PHE A 825 -7.47 -13.90 -26.81
CA PHE A 825 -7.55 -15.20 -27.49
C PHE A 825 -8.29 -16.25 -26.67
#